data_938eef77020d47edcadfcf3212519a4a
#
_entry.id   938eef77020d47edcadfcf3212519a4a
#
_cell.length_a   1.000
_cell.length_b   1.000
_cell.length_c   1.000
_cell.angle_alpha   90.00
_cell.angle_beta   90.00
_cell.angle_gamma   90.00
#
_symmetry.space_group_name_H-M   'P 1'
#
loop_
_entity.id
_entity.type
_entity.pdbx_description
1 polymer ?
#
loop_
_entity_poly.entity_id
_entity_poly.type
_entity_poly.pdbx_seq_one_letter_code
_entity_poly.pdbx_strand_id
1 'polypeptide(L)'
;MKIKFTLIAAGLLCFTGIHQVKAQSTAKKPGMVLNSLEYLEYGSVNVMLAHDFYPEGHQGGVGIIQNGQRTATNGDLRLEPTPGQWSPIPKVGKRVVNKATHEISVRMEYPNPEINRKGFNPIIYPDLNFAYNIRVLPVGNAFKIIIDLDKPLPDAWIGKVGFNIELYPGILFGKSFYADEQFGVFPQQSNSQMLKDKEGVYETEAIASGKKITIAPESDAQRMVIENLKSDKLQLLDGRSKHNNGWFVVRSLIAKGATKGAIEWLVTPNAIKGWLSPPVVQVSQVGYHPDQQKIAVIELDKNDKQKQQVSLLRVKENGGLEATITQVPAEWGNFLRYHYLRFDFSTVKKPGMYVVKYGKYQSSPFQIGSKVFTNDVWQPTLEYFLPAQMCHMRVNDKYRVWHGLCHMDDARMAPIDSNHFDGYIQGHSTLTKFNPGDNVPFLNRGAWHDAGDFDIRVESQAETVHGLTLAYEAFHVDYDNTTIDQDNHTVEIQQPDGKPDMLQQIEHGLLTITGGYQAMGRFYRGIIEPTIRQYVLLGDAANLTDNLPYKTNGVNTDPILNKPAPADDRWVFTEENTGRSLQTAVALAAASRVMKGYNDTLATQCLQIATEVWNKTNDKNIGRFVPLAVELLLTTGDKKYADFLVKNKDLIAQRIDNTGWMVGRTLKAVNDPAYTEAITAAVKKMYANIQQQGLKTPYGVPYEPNIWGAGWGIQNFGYKQYFLCTNFPQIFSDEYMLNSINFILGCHPGSNTSSFVSGVGARSMTTAYGFNRADRSYIPGGSASGTALIRPDFPELLDWPYLWQQGEYVLGGGTSDYLFLVLAADHLLNKKKP
;
A
#
# COMPACT_ATOMS: atom_id res chain seq x y z
N MET A 1 -42.82 41.08 -55.73
CA MET A 1 -43.85 40.72 -56.75
C MET A 1 -44.89 39.84 -56.03
N LYS A 2 -46.06 40.47 -55.88
CA LYS A 2 -47.42 40.01 -55.59
C LYS A 2 -47.61 38.49 -55.50
N ILE A 3 -48.15 37.98 -54.36
CA ILE A 3 -49.51 37.76 -53.87
C ILE A 3 -50.22 36.55 -54.45
N LYS A 4 -50.77 35.71 -53.56
CA LYS A 4 -52.22 35.56 -53.42
C LYS A 4 -52.65 34.72 -52.21
N PHE A 5 -53.48 35.27 -51.39
CA PHE A 5 -54.33 34.61 -50.41
C PHE A 5 -55.46 33.86 -51.13
N THR A 6 -55.81 32.65 -50.56
CA THR A 6 -57.17 32.17 -50.79
C THR A 6 -57.69 31.52 -49.47
N LEU A 7 -58.70 32.21 -48.93
CA LEU A 7 -59.61 31.66 -47.88
C LEU A 7 -60.54 30.69 -48.51
N ILE A 8 -60.77 29.52 -47.85
CA ILE A 8 -62.01 28.80 -48.00
C ILE A 8 -62.49 28.40 -46.59
N ALA A 9 -63.66 28.95 -46.23
CA ALA A 9 -64.43 28.57 -45.07
C ALA A 9 -65.36 27.43 -45.41
N ALA A 10 -65.46 26.41 -44.54
CA ALA A 10 -66.70 25.61 -44.45
C ALA A 10 -66.69 24.70 -43.22
N GLY A 11 -67.75 24.83 -42.43
CA GLY A 11 -68.46 23.68 -41.88
C GLY A 11 -68.20 23.26 -40.47
N LEU A 12 -68.95 23.85 -39.51
CA LEU A 12 -69.16 23.31 -38.18
C LEU A 12 -69.96 22.03 -38.27
N LEU A 13 -69.42 20.93 -37.71
CA LEU A 13 -70.18 19.76 -37.29
C LEU A 13 -69.69 19.36 -35.89
N CYS A 14 -70.57 19.64 -34.89
CA CYS A 14 -70.45 19.20 -33.53
C CYS A 14 -70.60 17.69 -33.45
N PHE A 15 -69.51 16.95 -33.08
CA PHE A 15 -69.60 15.64 -32.52
C PHE A 15 -69.10 15.68 -31.07
N THR A 16 -70.00 15.47 -30.12
CA THR A 16 -69.72 15.23 -28.71
C THR A 16 -69.11 13.88 -28.54
N GLY A 17 -67.77 13.81 -28.63
CA GLY A 17 -67.02 12.63 -28.27
C GLY A 17 -66.53 12.73 -26.84
N ILE A 18 -67.02 11.86 -25.95
CA ILE A 18 -66.50 11.69 -24.58
C ILE A 18 -65.08 11.13 -24.70
N HIS A 19 -64.09 12.04 -24.57
CA HIS A 19 -62.70 11.61 -24.40
C HIS A 19 -62.51 11.10 -22.97
N GLN A 20 -62.44 9.80 -22.80
CA GLN A 20 -61.79 9.21 -21.64
C GLN A 20 -60.32 9.66 -21.61
N VAL A 21 -60.00 10.57 -20.70
CA VAL A 21 -58.64 10.88 -20.34
C VAL A 21 -58.04 9.62 -19.68
N LYS A 22 -57.36 8.79 -20.49
CA LYS A 22 -56.47 7.79 -19.92
C LYS A 22 -55.39 8.58 -19.14
N ALA A 23 -55.45 8.49 -17.81
CA ALA A 23 -54.36 8.88 -16.98
C ALA A 23 -53.08 8.16 -17.48
N GLN A 24 -52.20 8.90 -18.14
CA GLN A 24 -50.85 8.39 -18.37
C GLN A 24 -50.25 8.11 -17.01
N SER A 25 -50.08 6.87 -16.65
CA SER A 25 -49.25 6.51 -15.52
C SER A 25 -47.87 7.06 -15.85
N THR A 26 -47.49 8.13 -15.15
CA THR A 26 -46.10 8.56 -15.13
C THR A 26 -45.30 7.40 -14.53
N ALA A 27 -44.74 6.59 -15.41
CA ALA A 27 -43.75 5.61 -14.98
C ALA A 27 -42.69 6.41 -14.18
N LYS A 28 -42.62 6.13 -12.87
CA LYS A 28 -41.57 6.71 -12.04
C LYS A 28 -40.24 6.46 -12.72
N LYS A 29 -39.50 7.51 -13.06
CA LYS A 29 -38.14 7.36 -13.58
C LYS A 29 -37.40 6.42 -12.61
N PRO A 30 -36.71 5.39 -13.11
CA PRO A 30 -35.99 4.49 -12.24
C PRO A 30 -34.97 5.32 -11.43
N GLY A 31 -35.04 5.22 -10.12
CA GLY A 31 -34.10 5.86 -9.20
C GLY A 31 -33.00 4.91 -8.81
N MET A 32 -32.13 5.32 -7.88
CA MET A 32 -31.13 4.45 -7.26
C MET A 32 -31.79 3.25 -6.58
N VAL A 33 -31.22 2.08 -6.74
CA VAL A 33 -31.68 0.84 -6.11
C VAL A 33 -30.51 0.07 -5.51
N LEU A 34 -30.78 -0.77 -4.53
CA LEU A 34 -29.78 -1.71 -4.00
C LEU A 34 -29.49 -2.79 -5.04
N ASN A 35 -28.22 -2.98 -5.35
CA ASN A 35 -27.76 -4.11 -6.14
C ASN A 35 -27.50 -5.37 -5.28
N SER A 36 -27.08 -6.48 -5.91
CA SER A 36 -26.79 -7.75 -5.21
C SER A 36 -25.62 -7.67 -4.24
N LEU A 37 -24.74 -6.69 -4.37
CA LEU A 37 -23.59 -6.42 -3.50
C LEU A 37 -23.92 -5.38 -2.42
N GLU A 38 -25.21 -4.99 -2.35
CA GLU A 38 -25.73 -4.01 -1.40
C GLU A 38 -25.11 -2.61 -1.53
N TYR A 39 -24.75 -2.23 -2.76
CA TYR A 39 -24.55 -0.82 -3.12
C TYR A 39 -25.89 -0.19 -3.48
N LEU A 40 -26.03 1.12 -3.20
CA LEU A 40 -26.98 1.91 -3.95
C LEU A 40 -26.40 2.18 -5.34
N GLU A 41 -27.10 1.74 -6.37
CA GLU A 41 -26.65 1.83 -7.75
C GLU A 41 -27.62 2.63 -8.61
N TYR A 42 -27.08 3.52 -9.45
CA TYR A 42 -27.78 4.19 -10.53
C TYR A 42 -26.84 4.44 -11.71
N GLY A 43 -27.05 3.74 -12.81
CA GLY A 43 -26.14 3.82 -13.97
C GLY A 43 -24.70 3.48 -13.58
N SER A 44 -23.79 4.42 -13.78
CA SER A 44 -22.36 4.26 -13.49
C SER A 44 -21.96 4.64 -12.06
N VAL A 45 -22.93 4.93 -11.18
CA VAL A 45 -22.69 5.35 -9.80
C VAL A 45 -23.01 4.24 -8.82
N ASN A 46 -22.07 3.96 -7.92
CA ASN A 46 -22.28 3.09 -6.76
C ASN A 46 -22.00 3.87 -5.48
N VAL A 47 -22.91 3.77 -4.50
CA VAL A 47 -22.74 4.38 -3.17
C VAL A 47 -22.67 3.31 -2.12
N MET A 48 -21.63 3.38 -1.30
CA MET A 48 -21.33 2.42 -0.24
C MET A 48 -21.49 3.07 1.13
N LEU A 49 -21.78 2.26 2.14
CA LEU A 49 -21.70 2.64 3.54
C LEU A 49 -21.12 1.48 4.34
N ALA A 50 -20.04 1.74 5.07
CA ALA A 50 -19.38 0.79 5.97
C ALA A 50 -19.08 -0.59 5.34
N HIS A 51 -18.74 -0.62 4.07
CA HIS A 51 -18.29 -1.82 3.35
C HIS A 51 -16.80 -2.04 3.47
N ASP A 52 -16.04 -0.95 3.44
CA ASP A 52 -14.60 -0.98 3.44
C ASP A 52 -14.09 -0.33 4.72
N PHE A 53 -13.70 -1.17 5.66
CA PHE A 53 -13.26 -0.73 6.97
C PHE A 53 -11.80 -1.09 7.17
N TYR A 54 -10.95 -0.08 7.17
CA TYR A 54 -9.56 -0.24 7.54
C TYR A 54 -9.37 0.07 9.04
N PRO A 55 -8.62 -0.76 9.78
CA PRO A 55 -8.39 -0.56 11.21
C PRO A 55 -7.74 0.80 11.53
N GLU A 56 -6.92 1.30 10.64
CA GLU A 56 -6.12 2.52 10.80
C GLU A 56 -6.65 3.70 10.00
N GLY A 57 -7.55 3.45 9.08
CA GLY A 57 -8.09 4.45 8.17
C GLY A 57 -9.56 4.69 8.37
N HIS A 58 -9.97 5.89 8.07
CA HIS A 58 -11.35 6.30 8.10
C HIS A 58 -12.11 5.93 6.82
N GLN A 59 -11.73 4.85 6.18
CA GLN A 59 -12.31 4.46 4.89
C GLN A 59 -13.64 3.73 5.00
N GLY A 60 -14.20 3.66 6.22
CA GLY A 60 -15.41 2.88 6.49
C GLY A 60 -16.73 3.60 6.43
N GLY A 61 -16.76 4.89 6.18
CA GLY A 61 -17.99 5.70 6.11
C GLY A 61 -18.70 5.58 4.75
N VAL A 62 -19.30 6.67 4.31
CA VAL A 62 -19.91 6.79 2.98
C VAL A 62 -18.81 6.90 1.93
N GLY A 63 -18.85 6.03 0.92
CA GLY A 63 -17.99 6.09 -0.25
C GLY A 63 -18.79 6.15 -1.56
N ILE A 64 -18.22 6.78 -2.58
CA ILE A 64 -18.84 6.96 -3.89
C ILE A 64 -17.88 6.50 -4.99
N ILE A 65 -18.32 5.52 -5.77
CA ILE A 65 -17.68 5.15 -7.03
C ILE A 65 -18.52 5.76 -8.16
N GLN A 66 -17.90 6.56 -9.00
CA GLN A 66 -18.54 7.26 -10.09
C GLN A 66 -17.77 7.04 -11.38
N ASN A 67 -18.44 6.51 -12.41
CA ASN A 67 -17.83 6.29 -13.72
C ASN A 67 -16.48 5.52 -13.65
N GLY A 68 -16.44 4.46 -12.86
CA GLY A 68 -15.25 3.60 -12.71
C GLY A 68 -14.12 4.15 -11.84
N GLN A 69 -14.35 5.25 -11.12
CA GLN A 69 -13.39 5.83 -10.17
C GLN A 69 -14.03 6.03 -8.82
N ARG A 70 -13.32 5.80 -7.73
CA ARG A 70 -13.75 6.22 -6.40
C ARG A 70 -13.49 7.72 -6.29
N THR A 71 -14.56 8.51 -6.27
CA THR A 71 -14.50 9.98 -6.28
C THR A 71 -14.59 10.58 -4.88
N ALA A 72 -15.24 9.88 -3.95
CA ALA A 72 -15.36 10.30 -2.57
C ALA A 72 -15.31 9.12 -1.61
N THR A 73 -14.87 9.37 -0.39
CA THR A 73 -14.68 8.36 0.65
C THR A 73 -14.80 8.96 2.05
N ASN A 74 -14.68 8.13 3.09
CA ASN A 74 -14.58 8.54 4.49
C ASN A 74 -15.72 9.45 4.98
N GLY A 75 -16.91 9.30 4.42
CA GLY A 75 -18.09 10.08 4.83
C GLY A 75 -18.54 9.68 6.23
N ASP A 76 -18.04 10.40 7.25
CA ASP A 76 -18.31 10.11 8.66
C ASP A 76 -18.22 11.38 9.52
N LEU A 77 -18.62 11.26 10.81
CA LEU A 77 -18.39 12.31 11.79
C LEU A 77 -16.91 12.35 12.19
N ARG A 78 -16.39 13.58 12.22
CA ARG A 78 -14.99 13.83 12.54
C ARG A 78 -14.88 14.89 13.63
N LEU A 79 -13.92 14.65 14.53
CA LEU A 79 -13.39 15.67 15.42
C LEU A 79 -12.27 16.42 14.68
N GLU A 80 -12.42 17.74 14.55
CA GLU A 80 -11.41 18.61 13.96
C GLU A 80 -11.22 19.84 14.85
N PRO A 81 -10.00 20.22 15.17
CA PRO A 81 -8.76 19.54 14.86
C PRO A 81 -8.61 18.23 15.64
N THR A 82 -7.92 17.27 15.03
CA THR A 82 -7.61 16.03 15.72
C THR A 82 -6.43 16.21 16.67
N PRO A 83 -6.37 15.47 17.79
CA PRO A 83 -5.24 15.56 18.72
C PRO A 83 -3.91 14.95 18.18
N GLY A 84 -3.95 14.33 17.03
CA GLY A 84 -2.78 13.73 16.37
C GLY A 84 -3.04 13.55 14.89
N GLN A 85 -2.21 12.80 14.21
CA GLN A 85 -2.37 12.60 12.77
C GLN A 85 -3.57 11.75 12.39
N TRP A 86 -4.09 10.94 13.30
CA TRP A 86 -5.30 10.14 13.09
C TRP A 86 -6.46 10.66 13.92
N SER A 87 -7.65 10.68 13.32
CA SER A 87 -8.87 10.96 14.06
C SER A 87 -9.26 9.78 14.95
N PRO A 88 -9.99 10.02 16.07
CA PRO A 88 -10.57 8.92 16.84
C PRO A 88 -11.47 8.06 15.94
N ILE A 89 -11.39 6.73 16.10
CA ILE A 89 -12.19 5.78 15.34
C ILE A 89 -13.38 5.34 16.18
N PRO A 90 -14.63 5.45 15.67
CA PRO A 90 -15.80 4.95 16.39
C PRO A 90 -15.85 3.42 16.38
N LYS A 91 -16.50 2.85 17.37
CA LYS A 91 -16.95 1.46 17.32
C LYS A 91 -18.07 1.33 16.30
N VAL A 92 -17.87 0.47 15.31
CA VAL A 92 -18.83 0.24 14.24
C VAL A 92 -19.80 -0.86 14.65
N GLY A 93 -21.08 -0.55 14.59
CA GLY A 93 -22.16 -1.51 14.80
C GLY A 93 -22.46 -2.34 13.54
N LYS A 94 -23.48 -3.16 13.64
CA LYS A 94 -23.95 -3.97 12.50
C LYS A 94 -24.55 -3.05 11.42
N ARG A 95 -24.08 -3.21 10.20
CA ARG A 95 -24.67 -2.58 9.02
C ARG A 95 -26.03 -3.20 8.73
N VAL A 96 -27.03 -2.37 8.49
CA VAL A 96 -28.43 -2.77 8.22
C VAL A 96 -28.82 -2.28 6.83
N VAL A 97 -29.42 -3.18 6.08
CA VAL A 97 -29.92 -2.91 4.71
C VAL A 97 -31.42 -3.17 4.66
N ASN A 98 -32.19 -2.14 4.36
CA ASN A 98 -33.63 -2.22 4.16
C ASN A 98 -33.95 -2.37 2.66
N LYS A 99 -34.30 -3.57 2.24
CA LYS A 99 -34.59 -3.85 0.82
C LYS A 99 -35.87 -3.16 0.31
N ALA A 100 -36.80 -2.81 1.20
CA ALA A 100 -38.06 -2.16 0.77
C ALA A 100 -37.87 -0.66 0.47
N THR A 101 -37.03 0.01 1.24
CA THR A 101 -36.72 1.45 1.07
C THR A 101 -35.39 1.69 0.36
N HIS A 102 -34.62 0.64 0.13
CA HIS A 102 -33.24 0.71 -0.35
C HIS A 102 -32.30 1.54 0.56
N GLU A 103 -32.64 1.65 1.84
CA GLU A 103 -31.82 2.37 2.83
C GLU A 103 -30.68 1.47 3.34
N ILE A 104 -29.49 2.04 3.45
CA ILE A 104 -28.36 1.44 4.14
C ILE A 104 -28.10 2.28 5.39
N SER A 105 -27.91 1.63 6.55
CA SER A 105 -27.61 2.32 7.80
C SER A 105 -26.60 1.56 8.64
N VAL A 106 -25.88 2.30 9.47
CA VAL A 106 -24.93 1.77 10.44
C VAL A 106 -24.92 2.63 11.69
N ARG A 107 -24.85 1.99 12.86
CA ARG A 107 -24.66 2.67 14.13
C ARG A 107 -23.17 2.77 14.42
N MET A 108 -22.76 3.96 14.85
CA MET A 108 -21.40 4.28 15.28
C MET A 108 -21.44 4.76 16.74
N GLU A 109 -20.40 4.47 17.51
CA GLU A 109 -20.33 4.79 18.94
C GLU A 109 -18.91 5.20 19.33
N TYR A 110 -18.77 6.34 19.98
CA TYR A 110 -17.54 6.80 20.62
C TYR A 110 -17.62 6.66 22.14
N PRO A 111 -16.49 6.34 22.81
CA PRO A 111 -15.22 5.91 22.23
C PRO A 111 -15.24 4.46 21.77
N ASN A 112 -14.27 4.05 20.95
CA ASN A 112 -13.93 2.62 20.82
C ASN A 112 -12.79 2.29 21.78
N PRO A 113 -13.08 1.72 22.98
CA PRO A 113 -12.04 1.49 23.98
C PRO A 113 -11.03 0.41 23.57
N GLU A 114 -11.37 -0.44 22.60
CA GLU A 114 -10.48 -1.51 22.16
C GLU A 114 -9.38 -0.98 21.23
N ILE A 115 -9.69 0.03 20.43
CA ILE A 115 -8.73 0.63 19.50
C ILE A 115 -8.04 1.83 20.14
N ASN A 116 -8.77 2.68 20.85
CA ASN A 116 -8.27 3.97 21.32
C ASN A 116 -7.50 3.88 22.66
N ARG A 117 -7.56 2.77 23.39
CA ARG A 117 -7.00 2.65 24.75
C ARG A 117 -6.09 1.43 24.98
N LYS A 118 -5.93 0.56 24.00
CA LYS A 118 -5.11 -0.66 24.12
C LYS A 118 -3.99 -0.67 23.08
N GLY A 119 -2.90 -0.01 23.45
CA GLY A 119 -1.58 -0.42 22.99
C GLY A 119 -1.14 -0.10 21.57
N PHE A 120 -2.03 0.19 20.64
CA PHE A 120 -1.63 0.53 19.27
C PHE A 120 -1.57 2.04 19.02
N ASN A 121 -2.24 2.81 19.82
CA ASN A 121 -2.29 4.27 19.64
C ASN A 121 -2.26 4.98 21.00
N PRO A 122 -1.11 5.51 21.42
CA PRO A 122 -0.99 6.29 22.68
C PRO A 122 -1.50 7.72 22.52
N ILE A 123 -2.03 8.12 21.36
CA ILE A 123 -2.73 9.39 21.28
C ILE A 123 -3.86 9.34 22.30
N ILE A 124 -3.76 10.22 23.30
CA ILE A 124 -4.83 10.39 24.27
C ILE A 124 -5.96 11.13 23.56
N TYR A 125 -6.90 10.38 23.02
CA TYR A 125 -8.09 10.97 22.46
C TYR A 125 -8.97 11.53 23.58
N PRO A 126 -9.60 12.69 23.36
CA PRO A 126 -10.58 13.20 24.29
C PRO A 126 -11.78 12.23 24.38
N ASP A 127 -12.45 12.21 25.53
CA ASP A 127 -13.63 11.37 25.76
C ASP A 127 -14.81 11.85 24.89
N LEU A 128 -14.81 11.41 23.65
CA LEU A 128 -15.98 11.55 22.77
C LEU A 128 -17.02 10.53 23.23
N ASN A 129 -17.98 10.95 23.99
CA ASN A 129 -19.01 10.07 24.57
C ASN A 129 -20.36 10.33 23.91
N PHE A 130 -20.50 9.88 22.66
CA PHE A 130 -21.76 9.96 21.92
C PHE A 130 -21.89 8.83 20.90
N ALA A 131 -23.14 8.52 20.57
CA ALA A 131 -23.46 7.56 19.53
C ALA A 131 -24.36 8.17 18.47
N TYR A 132 -24.24 7.68 17.24
CA TYR A 132 -24.98 8.20 16.11
C TYR A 132 -25.25 7.10 15.08
N ASN A 133 -26.21 7.37 14.19
CA ASN A 133 -26.48 6.53 13.04
C ASN A 133 -26.18 7.32 11.77
N ILE A 134 -25.48 6.67 10.83
CA ILE A 134 -25.38 7.13 9.46
C ILE A 134 -26.42 6.37 8.64
N ARG A 135 -27.22 7.10 7.88
CA ARG A 135 -28.23 6.54 6.99
C ARG A 135 -28.05 7.09 5.59
N VAL A 136 -28.04 6.19 4.62
CA VAL A 136 -27.96 6.53 3.19
C VAL A 136 -29.19 6.01 2.50
N LEU A 137 -29.99 6.93 1.88
CA LEU A 137 -31.25 6.56 1.22
C LEU A 137 -31.34 7.18 -0.18
N PRO A 138 -31.92 6.44 -1.14
CA PRO A 138 -32.09 6.96 -2.49
C PRO A 138 -33.19 8.03 -2.59
N VAL A 139 -32.94 9.03 -3.43
CA VAL A 139 -33.88 10.07 -3.80
C VAL A 139 -33.81 10.29 -5.32
N GLY A 140 -34.56 9.51 -6.09
CA GLY A 140 -34.44 9.54 -7.53
C GLY A 140 -33.05 9.07 -7.99
N ASN A 141 -32.34 9.88 -8.76
CA ASN A 141 -30.95 9.64 -9.17
C ASN A 141 -29.90 10.18 -8.19
N ALA A 142 -30.33 10.74 -7.06
CA ALA A 142 -29.51 11.23 -5.96
C ALA A 142 -29.69 10.33 -4.73
N PHE A 143 -28.95 10.62 -3.66
CA PHE A 143 -29.14 9.99 -2.36
C PHE A 143 -28.98 11.00 -1.24
N LYS A 144 -29.65 10.73 -0.13
CA LYS A 144 -29.48 11.50 1.11
C LYS A 144 -28.50 10.79 2.03
N ILE A 145 -27.69 11.59 2.70
CA ILE A 145 -26.93 11.20 3.89
C ILE A 145 -27.60 11.87 5.09
N ILE A 146 -27.99 11.07 6.07
CA ILE A 146 -28.64 11.55 7.30
C ILE A 146 -27.83 11.06 8.49
N ILE A 147 -27.48 11.98 9.38
CA ILE A 147 -26.87 11.67 10.68
C ILE A 147 -27.89 11.91 11.77
N ASP A 148 -28.18 10.88 12.53
CA ASP A 148 -29.03 10.93 13.74
C ASP A 148 -28.16 10.67 14.96
N LEU A 149 -28.12 11.61 15.91
CA LEU A 149 -27.47 11.41 17.21
C LEU A 149 -28.50 10.89 18.24
N ASP A 150 -28.08 10.03 19.14
CA ASP A 150 -28.92 9.56 20.25
C ASP A 150 -29.23 10.66 21.24
N LYS A 151 -28.26 11.56 21.46
CA LYS A 151 -28.34 12.73 22.36
C LYS A 151 -27.64 13.91 21.70
N PRO A 152 -27.97 15.14 22.04
CA PRO A 152 -27.20 16.31 21.60
C PRO A 152 -25.73 16.18 21.96
N LEU A 153 -24.85 16.74 21.12
CA LEU A 153 -23.43 16.79 21.46
C LEU A 153 -23.21 17.58 22.75
N PRO A 154 -22.28 17.15 23.61
CA PRO A 154 -21.78 17.96 24.71
C PRO A 154 -21.26 19.31 24.20
N ASP A 155 -21.44 20.38 24.99
CA ASP A 155 -21.01 21.73 24.59
C ASP A 155 -19.54 21.84 24.22
N ALA A 156 -18.67 21.03 24.79
CA ALA A 156 -17.24 20.96 24.48
C ALA A 156 -16.93 20.56 23.02
N TRP A 157 -17.87 19.88 22.34
CA TRP A 157 -17.71 19.40 20.97
C TRP A 157 -18.44 20.24 19.94
N ILE A 158 -19.23 21.20 20.37
CA ILE A 158 -19.89 22.14 19.46
C ILE A 158 -18.84 22.98 18.73
N GLY A 159 -18.93 23.03 17.41
CA GLY A 159 -17.95 23.69 16.54
C GLY A 159 -16.73 22.82 16.20
N LYS A 160 -16.58 21.64 16.82
CA LYS A 160 -15.43 20.73 16.59
C LYS A 160 -15.84 19.42 15.90
N VAL A 161 -17.04 18.91 16.16
CA VAL A 161 -17.55 17.70 15.51
C VAL A 161 -18.46 18.06 14.35
N GLY A 162 -18.17 17.46 13.20
CA GLY A 162 -18.94 17.65 11.96
C GLY A 162 -18.90 16.41 11.07
N PHE A 163 -19.77 16.36 10.08
CA PHE A 163 -19.75 15.36 9.05
C PHE A 163 -18.82 15.81 7.91
N ASN A 164 -17.84 14.98 7.60
CA ASN A 164 -16.89 15.17 6.52
C ASN A 164 -17.13 14.12 5.43
N ILE A 165 -16.97 14.49 4.18
CA ILE A 165 -16.71 13.57 3.07
C ILE A 165 -15.44 14.02 2.36
N GLU A 166 -14.56 13.09 2.08
CA GLU A 166 -13.24 13.33 1.51
C GLU A 166 -13.24 13.04 0.02
N LEU A 167 -12.69 13.97 -0.76
CA LEU A 167 -12.64 13.92 -2.22
C LEU A 167 -11.20 13.70 -2.68
N TYR A 168 -10.99 12.80 -3.62
CA TYR A 168 -9.66 12.49 -4.15
C TYR A 168 -9.08 13.67 -4.93
N PRO A 169 -7.95 14.24 -4.51
CA PRO A 169 -7.44 15.46 -5.10
C PRO A 169 -6.95 15.29 -6.55
N GLY A 170 -6.30 14.17 -6.88
CA GLY A 170 -5.70 13.96 -8.19
C GLY A 170 -6.68 14.02 -9.36
N ILE A 171 -7.91 13.59 -9.16
CA ILE A 171 -8.97 13.66 -10.18
C ILE A 171 -9.62 15.03 -10.28
N LEU A 172 -9.36 15.92 -9.32
CA LEU A 172 -9.99 17.25 -9.20
C LEU A 172 -9.05 18.41 -9.52
N PHE A 173 -7.73 18.20 -9.51
CA PHE A 173 -6.79 19.28 -9.81
C PHE A 173 -7.13 20.03 -11.09
N GLY A 174 -7.21 21.36 -11.00
CA GLY A 174 -7.54 22.24 -12.10
C GLY A 174 -9.01 22.24 -12.54
N LYS A 175 -9.87 21.42 -11.91
CA LYS A 175 -11.31 21.44 -12.15
C LYS A 175 -11.98 22.52 -11.33
N SER A 176 -13.11 23.03 -11.83
CA SER A 176 -13.85 24.09 -11.16
C SER A 176 -14.72 23.57 -10.02
N PHE A 177 -15.04 24.47 -9.12
CA PHE A 177 -16.10 24.29 -8.13
C PHE A 177 -16.95 25.55 -8.01
N TYR A 178 -18.17 25.37 -7.55
CA TYR A 178 -19.06 26.44 -7.08
C TYR A 178 -19.55 26.12 -5.68
N ALA A 179 -19.62 27.16 -4.83
CA ALA A 179 -20.26 27.13 -3.50
C ALA A 179 -21.17 28.32 -3.40
N ASP A 180 -22.45 28.16 -3.77
CA ASP A 180 -23.42 29.20 -4.04
C ASP A 180 -22.84 30.24 -5.03
N GLU A 181 -22.54 31.47 -4.57
CA GLU A 181 -21.95 32.53 -5.40
C GLU A 181 -20.42 32.53 -5.44
N GLN A 182 -19.78 31.74 -4.60
CA GLN A 182 -18.32 31.55 -4.58
C GLN A 182 -17.93 30.50 -5.63
N PHE A 183 -16.78 30.69 -6.26
CA PHE A 183 -16.28 29.76 -7.26
C PHE A 183 -14.75 29.80 -7.34
N GLY A 184 -14.17 28.74 -7.87
CA GLY A 184 -12.73 28.63 -8.06
C GLY A 184 -12.34 27.35 -8.75
N VAL A 185 -11.07 27.02 -8.68
CA VAL A 185 -10.51 25.76 -9.15
C VAL A 185 -9.87 25.00 -7.98
N PHE A 186 -9.93 23.69 -8.03
CA PHE A 186 -9.23 22.84 -7.06
C PHE A 186 -7.71 22.99 -7.25
N PRO A 187 -6.99 23.56 -6.27
CA PRO A 187 -5.58 23.89 -6.45
C PRO A 187 -4.70 22.63 -6.40
N GLN A 188 -3.72 22.56 -7.30
CA GLN A 188 -2.73 21.48 -7.27
C GLN A 188 -1.81 21.61 -6.07
N GLN A 189 -1.39 22.84 -5.75
CA GLN A 189 -0.56 23.13 -4.58
C GLN A 189 -1.44 23.31 -3.34
N SER A 190 -1.10 22.63 -2.25
CA SER A 190 -1.71 22.89 -0.94
C SER A 190 -1.16 24.20 -0.38
N ASN A 191 -1.99 25.22 -0.35
CA ASN A 191 -1.62 26.58 0.05
C ASN A 191 -2.72 27.34 0.78
N SER A 192 -3.69 26.64 1.36
CA SER A 192 -4.75 27.29 2.15
C SER A 192 -4.14 28.01 3.35
N GLN A 193 -4.69 29.18 3.66
CA GLN A 193 -4.28 29.94 4.83
C GLN A 193 -4.61 29.17 6.11
N MET A 194 -3.67 29.18 7.07
CA MET A 194 -3.90 28.64 8.40
C MET A 194 -4.40 29.74 9.32
N LEU A 195 -5.51 29.47 9.98
CA LEU A 195 -6.11 30.35 10.99
C LEU A 195 -5.81 29.77 12.38
N LYS A 196 -5.54 30.67 13.32
CA LYS A 196 -5.34 30.32 14.74
C LYS A 196 -6.64 30.57 15.50
N ASP A 197 -7.18 29.54 16.12
CA ASP A 197 -8.37 29.68 16.95
C ASP A 197 -8.05 30.36 18.30
N LYS A 198 -9.08 30.52 19.15
CA LYS A 198 -8.95 31.13 20.47
C LYS A 198 -8.13 30.29 21.44
N GLU A 199 -8.02 29.00 21.22
CA GLU A 199 -7.27 28.04 22.01
C GLU A 199 -5.81 27.91 21.53
N GLY A 200 -5.47 28.62 20.45
CA GLY A 200 -4.13 28.64 19.86
C GLY A 200 -3.87 27.51 18.88
N VAL A 201 -4.91 26.77 18.49
CA VAL A 201 -4.83 25.68 17.53
C VAL A 201 -4.95 26.21 16.11
N TYR A 202 -4.14 25.69 15.20
CA TYR A 202 -4.17 26.10 13.79
C TYR A 202 -5.16 25.25 12.99
N GLU A 203 -6.01 25.90 12.22
CA GLU A 203 -6.96 25.30 11.30
C GLU A 203 -6.84 25.86 9.89
N THR A 204 -7.15 25.04 8.89
CA THR A 204 -7.18 25.45 7.50
C THR A 204 -8.42 26.31 7.24
N GLU A 205 -8.24 27.48 6.63
CA GLU A 205 -9.36 28.28 6.15
C GLU A 205 -10.11 27.54 5.04
N ALA A 206 -11.44 27.64 5.05
CA ALA A 206 -12.26 27.06 3.98
C ALA A 206 -11.97 27.75 2.65
N ILE A 207 -11.73 26.97 1.59
CA ILE A 207 -11.57 27.49 0.23
C ILE A 207 -12.85 28.23 -0.22
N ALA A 208 -14.00 27.67 0.15
CA ALA A 208 -15.31 28.23 -0.13
C ALA A 208 -16.36 27.71 0.87
N SER A 209 -17.47 28.42 1.01
CA SER A 209 -18.60 28.01 1.84
C SER A 209 -19.92 28.36 1.18
N GLY A 210 -20.87 27.44 1.21
CA GLY A 210 -22.18 27.63 0.62
C GLY A 210 -23.20 26.61 1.09
N LYS A 211 -24.46 26.79 0.82
CA LYS A 211 -25.50 25.79 1.07
C LYS A 211 -25.41 24.63 0.11
N LYS A 212 -24.90 24.88 -1.08
CA LYS A 212 -24.73 23.96 -2.16
C LYS A 212 -23.31 24.06 -2.72
N ILE A 213 -22.61 22.92 -2.84
CA ILE A 213 -21.30 22.82 -3.48
C ILE A 213 -21.46 21.95 -4.74
N THR A 214 -21.02 22.50 -5.88
CA THR A 214 -20.92 21.79 -7.15
C THR A 214 -19.45 21.54 -7.45
N ILE A 215 -19.09 20.28 -7.62
CA ILE A 215 -17.74 19.78 -7.85
C ILE A 215 -17.62 19.44 -9.32
N ALA A 216 -16.56 19.93 -9.98
CA ALA A 216 -16.19 19.64 -11.36
C ALA A 216 -17.38 19.72 -12.34
N PRO A 217 -18.12 20.85 -12.40
CA PRO A 217 -19.32 20.98 -13.23
C PRO A 217 -19.06 20.74 -14.73
N GLU A 218 -17.86 21.00 -15.20
CA GLU A 218 -17.41 20.78 -16.57
C GLU A 218 -17.05 19.31 -16.90
N SER A 219 -16.99 18.45 -15.89
CA SER A 219 -16.58 17.04 -16.07
C SER A 219 -17.74 16.08 -15.90
N ASP A 220 -18.17 15.41 -16.97
CA ASP A 220 -19.19 14.37 -16.86
C ASP A 220 -18.76 13.20 -15.96
N ALA A 221 -17.47 12.95 -15.87
CA ALA A 221 -16.93 11.83 -15.09
C ALA A 221 -16.90 12.12 -13.58
N GLN A 222 -16.65 13.37 -13.15
CA GLN A 222 -16.47 13.74 -11.75
C GLN A 222 -17.54 14.70 -11.21
N ARG A 223 -18.43 15.22 -12.06
CA ARG A 223 -19.46 16.18 -11.61
C ARG A 223 -20.31 15.60 -10.49
N MET A 224 -20.36 16.31 -9.36
CA MET A 224 -21.16 15.94 -8.20
C MET A 224 -21.69 17.22 -7.54
N VAL A 225 -22.93 17.16 -7.08
CA VAL A 225 -23.55 18.26 -6.32
C VAL A 225 -23.84 17.76 -4.91
N ILE A 226 -23.42 18.54 -3.92
CA ILE A 226 -23.73 18.29 -2.50
C ILE A 226 -24.50 19.49 -1.99
N GLU A 227 -25.70 19.26 -1.47
CA GLU A 227 -26.56 20.27 -0.91
C GLU A 227 -26.89 19.96 0.55
N ASN A 228 -26.68 20.93 1.46
CA ASN A 228 -27.13 20.80 2.83
C ASN A 228 -28.61 21.20 2.93
N LEU A 229 -29.45 20.28 3.34
CA LEU A 229 -30.90 20.50 3.47
C LEU A 229 -31.27 21.19 4.78
N LYS A 230 -30.30 21.41 5.66
CA LYS A 230 -30.45 22.22 6.88
C LYS A 230 -30.08 23.69 6.62
N SER A 231 -30.07 24.49 7.66
CA SER A 231 -29.74 25.92 7.57
C SER A 231 -28.26 26.23 7.49
N ASP A 232 -27.43 25.29 7.92
CA ASP A 232 -25.98 25.48 8.02
C ASP A 232 -25.29 25.40 6.65
N LYS A 233 -24.15 26.05 6.54
CA LYS A 233 -23.35 26.03 5.32
C LYS A 233 -22.45 24.77 5.28
N LEU A 234 -22.21 24.29 4.07
CA LEU A 234 -21.12 23.42 3.75
C LEU A 234 -19.82 24.23 3.67
N GLN A 235 -18.72 23.66 4.12
CA GLN A 235 -17.37 24.17 3.92
C GLN A 235 -16.64 23.29 2.93
N LEU A 236 -15.97 23.88 1.94
CA LEU A 236 -14.99 23.19 1.09
C LEU A 236 -13.59 23.50 1.63
N LEU A 237 -12.84 22.50 2.04
CA LEU A 237 -11.54 22.64 2.68
C LEU A 237 -10.45 21.95 1.83
N ASP A 238 -9.24 22.48 1.87
CA ASP A 238 -8.05 21.76 1.45
C ASP A 238 -7.43 21.03 2.66
N GLY A 239 -7.84 19.79 2.87
CA GLY A 239 -7.38 18.98 4.01
C GLY A 239 -5.91 18.56 3.93
N ARG A 240 -5.22 18.76 2.81
CA ARG A 240 -3.81 18.35 2.62
C ARG A 240 -2.85 19.13 3.51
N SER A 241 -3.24 20.31 3.99
CA SER A 241 -2.46 21.07 4.96
C SER A 241 -2.59 20.54 6.40
N LYS A 242 -3.55 19.65 6.67
CA LYS A 242 -3.81 19.09 8.00
C LYS A 242 -3.33 17.67 8.16
N HIS A 243 -3.40 16.86 7.09
CA HIS A 243 -3.20 15.41 7.12
C HIS A 243 -2.11 14.96 6.15
N ASN A 244 -1.46 13.88 6.45
CA ASN A 244 -0.35 13.35 5.67
C ASN A 244 -0.77 12.92 4.26
N ASN A 245 -1.96 12.34 4.11
CA ASN A 245 -2.56 11.93 2.84
C ASN A 245 -3.80 12.75 2.51
N GLY A 246 -3.76 14.04 2.82
CA GLY A 246 -4.90 14.93 2.78
C GLY A 246 -5.68 14.94 1.48
N TRP A 247 -6.93 15.33 1.65
CA TRP A 247 -7.99 15.33 0.66
C TRP A 247 -8.57 16.74 0.51
N PHE A 248 -9.33 16.99 -0.53
CA PHE A 248 -10.32 18.03 -0.43
C PHE A 248 -11.48 17.51 0.41
N VAL A 249 -12.02 18.32 1.28
CA VAL A 249 -13.05 17.92 2.25
C VAL A 249 -14.28 18.80 2.11
N VAL A 250 -15.45 18.17 1.96
CA VAL A 250 -16.71 18.87 2.17
C VAL A 250 -17.19 18.56 3.59
N ARG A 251 -17.48 19.61 4.37
CA ARG A 251 -17.82 19.50 5.80
C ARG A 251 -19.03 20.34 6.17
N SER A 252 -19.82 19.83 7.12
CA SER A 252 -20.73 20.65 7.92
C SER A 252 -20.70 20.25 9.39
N LEU A 253 -20.81 21.25 10.28
CA LEU A 253 -20.76 21.06 11.72
C LEU A 253 -22.11 20.61 12.28
N ILE A 254 -22.10 19.88 13.38
CA ILE A 254 -23.30 19.54 14.13
C ILE A 254 -23.75 20.78 14.93
N ALA A 255 -24.98 21.23 14.70
CA ALA A 255 -25.57 22.36 15.44
C ALA A 255 -25.87 21.98 16.91
N LYS A 256 -25.75 22.97 17.81
CA LYS A 256 -26.09 22.80 19.22
C LYS A 256 -27.53 22.29 19.41
N GLY A 257 -27.69 21.21 20.19
CA GLY A 257 -28.98 20.61 20.47
C GLY A 257 -29.54 19.68 19.39
N ALA A 258 -28.85 19.55 18.25
CA ALA A 258 -29.30 18.70 17.16
C ALA A 258 -29.21 17.20 17.52
N THR A 259 -30.23 16.43 17.12
CA THR A 259 -30.31 15.00 17.28
C THR A 259 -30.82 14.32 16.02
N LYS A 260 -32.11 14.36 15.72
CA LYS A 260 -32.69 13.79 14.49
C LYS A 260 -32.37 14.64 13.28
N GLY A 261 -31.80 14.00 12.25
CA GLY A 261 -31.31 14.69 11.06
C GLY A 261 -30.34 15.81 11.44
N ALA A 262 -29.44 15.57 12.40
CA ALA A 262 -28.43 16.56 12.80
C ALA A 262 -27.59 17.04 11.61
N ILE A 263 -27.32 16.12 10.66
CA ILE A 263 -26.85 16.42 9.30
C ILE A 263 -27.85 15.81 8.33
N GLU A 264 -28.15 16.56 7.25
CA GLU A 264 -29.00 16.07 6.17
C GLU A 264 -28.49 16.64 4.84
N TRP A 265 -27.76 15.84 4.08
CA TRP A 265 -27.21 16.21 2.78
C TRP A 265 -27.94 15.48 1.66
N LEU A 266 -28.18 16.19 0.55
CA LEU A 266 -28.56 15.60 -0.73
C LEU A 266 -27.32 15.58 -1.62
N VAL A 267 -26.92 14.37 -2.05
CA VAL A 267 -25.75 14.17 -2.90
C VAL A 267 -26.22 13.67 -4.26
N THR A 268 -25.84 14.37 -5.32
CA THR A 268 -26.21 14.06 -6.70
C THR A 268 -24.95 13.87 -7.56
N PRO A 269 -24.37 12.66 -7.59
CA PRO A 269 -23.31 12.34 -8.53
C PRO A 269 -23.86 12.26 -9.95
N ASN A 270 -23.08 12.69 -10.95
CA ASN A 270 -23.49 12.56 -12.34
C ASN A 270 -23.33 11.10 -12.82
N ALA A 271 -24.43 10.48 -13.22
CA ALA A 271 -24.43 9.16 -13.78
C ALA A 271 -24.52 9.24 -15.33
N ILE A 272 -23.56 8.66 -16.02
CA ILE A 272 -23.54 8.61 -17.48
C ILE A 272 -24.44 7.45 -17.95
N LYS A 273 -25.43 7.77 -18.76
CA LYS A 273 -26.38 6.76 -19.27
C LYS A 273 -25.66 5.77 -20.20
N GLY A 274 -25.82 4.50 -19.90
CA GLY A 274 -25.23 3.43 -20.73
C GLY A 274 -23.69 3.35 -20.63
N TRP A 275 -23.12 3.93 -19.60
CA TRP A 275 -21.68 3.85 -19.33
C TRP A 275 -21.24 2.40 -19.12
N LEU A 276 -20.15 2.05 -19.74
CA LEU A 276 -19.44 0.79 -19.51
C LEU A 276 -17.99 1.13 -19.15
N SER A 277 -17.42 0.35 -18.24
CA SER A 277 -15.98 0.47 -17.94
C SER A 277 -15.17 0.22 -19.21
N PRO A 278 -14.29 1.15 -19.61
CA PRO A 278 -13.48 0.94 -20.80
C PRO A 278 -12.61 -0.31 -20.68
N PRO A 279 -12.44 -1.08 -21.78
CA PRO A 279 -11.48 -2.18 -21.81
C PRO A 279 -10.08 -1.75 -21.38
N VAL A 280 -9.45 -2.56 -20.52
CA VAL A 280 -8.07 -2.35 -20.06
C VAL A 280 -7.19 -3.49 -20.55
N VAL A 281 -6.10 -3.16 -21.22
CA VAL A 281 -5.12 -4.14 -21.71
C VAL A 281 -3.94 -4.15 -20.73
N GLN A 282 -3.80 -5.24 -20.00
CA GLN A 282 -2.85 -5.41 -18.91
C GLN A 282 -1.68 -6.29 -19.36
N VAL A 283 -0.48 -5.73 -19.30
CA VAL A 283 0.79 -6.39 -19.68
C VAL A 283 1.87 -5.96 -18.72
N SER A 284 2.98 -6.70 -18.66
CA SER A 284 4.20 -6.21 -17.99
C SER A 284 4.69 -4.92 -18.65
N GLN A 285 4.89 -3.87 -17.86
CA GLN A 285 5.39 -2.57 -18.34
C GLN A 285 6.86 -2.61 -18.73
N VAL A 286 7.59 -3.61 -18.29
CA VAL A 286 8.99 -3.88 -18.70
C VAL A 286 9.02 -4.74 -19.96
N GLY A 287 8.18 -5.76 -20.01
CA GLY A 287 8.09 -6.70 -21.13
C GLY A 287 8.38 -8.14 -20.75
N TYR A 288 8.88 -8.92 -21.69
CA TYR A 288 8.94 -10.38 -21.56
C TYR A 288 10.24 -10.95 -22.18
N HIS A 289 10.77 -11.97 -21.52
CA HIS A 289 11.83 -12.77 -22.15
C HIS A 289 11.25 -13.63 -23.30
N PRO A 290 11.99 -13.88 -24.40
CA PRO A 290 11.50 -14.68 -25.53
C PRO A 290 10.98 -16.07 -25.14
N ASP A 291 11.60 -16.70 -24.15
CA ASP A 291 11.32 -18.10 -23.76
C ASP A 291 10.34 -18.22 -22.59
N GLN A 292 9.91 -17.12 -21.95
CA GLN A 292 8.86 -17.19 -20.95
C GLN A 292 7.46 -17.26 -21.57
N GLN A 293 6.48 -17.72 -20.79
CA GLN A 293 5.08 -17.57 -21.12
C GLN A 293 4.69 -16.08 -21.13
N LYS A 294 3.99 -15.64 -22.18
CA LYS A 294 3.61 -14.25 -22.41
C LYS A 294 2.09 -14.14 -22.57
N ILE A 295 1.44 -13.64 -21.54
CA ILE A 295 -0.02 -13.48 -21.53
C ILE A 295 -0.38 -12.03 -21.25
N ALA A 296 -1.17 -11.43 -22.13
CA ALA A 296 -1.89 -10.20 -21.82
C ALA A 296 -3.27 -10.55 -21.26
N VAL A 297 -3.67 -9.83 -20.22
CA VAL A 297 -5.00 -9.93 -19.64
C VAL A 297 -5.83 -8.73 -20.11
N ILE A 298 -7.05 -8.96 -20.54
CA ILE A 298 -7.97 -7.91 -20.99
C ILE A 298 -9.13 -7.88 -20.02
N GLU A 299 -9.27 -6.77 -19.31
CA GLU A 299 -10.34 -6.51 -18.37
C GLU A 299 -11.46 -5.75 -19.07
N LEU A 300 -12.68 -6.27 -18.99
CA LEU A 300 -13.87 -5.71 -19.60
C LEU A 300 -14.94 -5.44 -18.56
N ASP A 301 -15.82 -4.48 -18.82
CA ASP A 301 -17.09 -4.43 -18.10
C ASP A 301 -17.86 -5.75 -18.30
N LYS A 302 -18.39 -6.34 -17.22
CA LYS A 302 -19.15 -7.60 -17.32
C LYS A 302 -20.41 -7.50 -18.22
N ASN A 303 -20.87 -6.27 -18.48
CA ASN A 303 -22.00 -6.00 -19.36
C ASN A 303 -21.56 -5.70 -20.81
N ASP A 304 -20.26 -5.56 -21.07
CA ASP A 304 -19.77 -5.41 -22.44
C ASP A 304 -19.92 -6.74 -23.19
N LYS A 305 -20.77 -6.73 -24.23
CA LYS A 305 -21.05 -7.89 -25.07
C LYS A 305 -20.27 -7.90 -26.37
N GLN A 306 -19.45 -6.86 -26.59
CA GLN A 306 -18.68 -6.74 -27.83
C GLN A 306 -17.40 -7.57 -27.74
N LYS A 307 -17.30 -8.61 -28.53
CA LYS A 307 -16.08 -9.39 -28.71
C LYS A 307 -15.27 -8.80 -29.84
N GLN A 308 -14.08 -8.29 -29.52
CA GLN A 308 -13.16 -7.72 -30.49
C GLN A 308 -11.95 -8.63 -30.64
N GLN A 309 -11.27 -8.51 -31.77
CA GLN A 309 -9.97 -9.16 -31.95
C GLN A 309 -8.90 -8.44 -31.12
N VAL A 310 -7.95 -9.20 -30.64
CA VAL A 310 -6.72 -8.70 -30.04
C VAL A 310 -5.57 -8.91 -30.99
N SER A 311 -4.68 -7.92 -31.08
CA SER A 311 -3.48 -7.99 -31.91
C SER A 311 -2.24 -7.68 -31.11
N LEU A 312 -1.18 -8.47 -31.29
CA LEU A 312 0.18 -8.09 -30.95
C LEU A 312 0.78 -7.36 -32.14
N LEU A 313 1.14 -6.12 -31.94
CA LEU A 313 1.69 -5.25 -32.98
C LEU A 313 3.15 -4.94 -32.64
N ARG A 314 4.05 -5.12 -33.63
CA ARG A 314 5.44 -4.69 -33.52
C ARG A 314 5.56 -3.22 -33.85
N VAL A 315 6.24 -2.46 -33.03
CA VAL A 315 6.56 -1.05 -33.25
C VAL A 315 7.79 -0.96 -34.13
N LYS A 316 7.69 -0.27 -35.28
CA LYS A 316 8.80 -0.03 -36.19
C LYS A 316 9.50 1.28 -35.86
N GLU A 317 10.75 1.43 -36.25
CA GLU A 317 11.55 2.64 -36.08
C GLU A 317 10.92 3.89 -36.68
N ASN A 318 10.17 3.73 -37.78
CA ASN A 318 9.45 4.83 -38.43
C ASN A 318 8.09 5.16 -37.81
N GLY A 319 7.76 4.58 -36.63
CA GLY A 319 6.49 4.75 -35.92
C GLY A 319 5.34 3.85 -36.44
N GLY A 320 5.55 3.11 -37.52
CA GLY A 320 4.53 2.19 -38.02
C GLY A 320 4.32 0.98 -37.12
N LEU A 321 3.10 0.44 -37.12
CA LEU A 321 2.73 -0.77 -36.39
C LEU A 321 2.53 -1.93 -37.38
N GLU A 322 3.14 -3.07 -37.08
CA GLU A 322 3.03 -4.27 -37.89
C GLU A 322 2.40 -5.40 -37.09
N ALA A 323 1.28 -5.94 -37.56
CA ALA A 323 0.61 -7.05 -36.90
C ALA A 323 1.46 -8.32 -36.93
N THR A 324 1.76 -8.87 -35.77
CA THR A 324 2.49 -10.13 -35.59
C THR A 324 1.53 -11.27 -35.37
N ILE A 325 0.55 -11.09 -34.49
CA ILE A 325 -0.55 -12.04 -34.23
C ILE A 325 -1.84 -11.23 -34.15
N THR A 326 -2.91 -11.76 -34.73
CA THR A 326 -4.27 -11.25 -34.54
C THR A 326 -5.19 -12.42 -34.35
N GLN A 327 -5.94 -12.45 -33.26
CA GLN A 327 -6.87 -13.54 -32.93
C GLN A 327 -8.00 -13.08 -32.01
N VAL A 328 -8.99 -13.93 -31.81
CA VAL A 328 -9.98 -13.75 -30.74
C VAL A 328 -9.32 -14.20 -29.44
N PRO A 329 -9.31 -13.36 -28.39
CA PRO A 329 -8.75 -13.76 -27.11
C PRO A 329 -9.58 -14.86 -26.45
N ALA A 330 -8.93 -15.70 -25.65
CA ALA A 330 -9.60 -16.78 -24.92
C ALA A 330 -10.41 -16.19 -23.74
N GLU A 331 -11.63 -16.69 -23.56
CA GLU A 331 -12.46 -16.40 -22.40
C GLU A 331 -11.82 -16.98 -21.14
N TRP A 332 -11.62 -16.14 -20.10
CA TRP A 332 -11.23 -16.62 -18.78
C TRP A 332 -12.44 -16.69 -17.84
N GLY A 333 -13.28 -15.66 -17.82
CA GLY A 333 -14.48 -15.59 -17.00
C GLY A 333 -14.59 -14.31 -16.17
N ASN A 334 -15.42 -14.37 -15.13
CA ASN A 334 -15.65 -13.22 -14.25
C ASN A 334 -14.78 -13.27 -12.98
N PHE A 335 -14.18 -12.14 -12.64
CA PHE A 335 -13.45 -11.93 -11.40
C PHE A 335 -13.73 -10.52 -10.88
N LEU A 336 -14.05 -10.39 -9.60
CA LEU A 336 -14.53 -9.14 -9.02
C LEU A 336 -15.73 -8.60 -9.82
N ARG A 337 -15.68 -7.32 -10.20
CA ARG A 337 -16.76 -6.67 -10.97
C ARG A 337 -16.61 -6.76 -12.49
N TYR A 338 -15.56 -7.39 -12.99
CA TYR A 338 -15.19 -7.38 -14.39
C TYR A 338 -15.28 -8.76 -15.04
N HIS A 339 -15.23 -8.75 -16.36
CA HIS A 339 -15.09 -9.93 -17.21
C HIS A 339 -13.70 -9.92 -17.84
N TYR A 340 -13.03 -11.07 -17.86
CA TYR A 340 -11.63 -11.16 -18.27
C TYR A 340 -11.44 -12.09 -19.47
N LEU A 341 -10.56 -11.65 -20.38
CA LEU A 341 -10.06 -12.42 -21.50
C LEU A 341 -8.54 -12.57 -21.36
N ARG A 342 -7.99 -13.64 -21.93
CA ARG A 342 -6.55 -13.89 -21.98
C ARG A 342 -6.08 -13.97 -23.43
N PHE A 343 -4.97 -13.32 -23.71
CA PHE A 343 -4.30 -13.36 -25.00
C PHE A 343 -2.89 -13.89 -24.81
N ASP A 344 -2.69 -15.15 -25.29
CA ASP A 344 -1.39 -15.80 -25.27
C ASP A 344 -0.61 -15.50 -26.56
N PHE A 345 0.56 -14.90 -26.41
CA PHE A 345 1.50 -14.62 -27.48
C PHE A 345 2.89 -15.23 -27.22
N SER A 346 2.95 -16.29 -26.44
CA SER A 346 4.18 -16.98 -26.04
C SER A 346 5.01 -17.48 -27.23
N THR A 347 4.36 -17.74 -28.38
CA THR A 347 5.03 -18.18 -29.60
C THR A 347 5.89 -17.08 -30.23
N VAL A 348 5.68 -15.81 -29.89
CA VAL A 348 6.48 -14.71 -30.43
C VAL A 348 7.77 -14.59 -29.64
N LYS A 349 8.89 -14.94 -30.32
CA LYS A 349 10.23 -14.91 -29.73
C LYS A 349 11.15 -13.84 -30.35
N LYS A 350 10.72 -13.21 -31.44
CA LYS A 350 11.52 -12.21 -32.16
C LYS A 350 11.72 -10.97 -31.26
N PRO A 351 12.98 -10.59 -31.00
CA PRO A 351 13.23 -9.39 -30.21
C PRO A 351 12.68 -8.12 -30.88
N GLY A 352 12.18 -7.19 -30.05
CA GLY A 352 11.65 -5.91 -30.51
C GLY A 352 10.72 -5.25 -29.50
N MET A 353 10.21 -4.08 -29.90
CA MET A 353 9.18 -3.36 -29.14
C MET A 353 7.81 -3.73 -29.67
N TYR A 354 6.87 -3.94 -28.75
CA TYR A 354 5.54 -4.40 -29.06
C TYR A 354 4.47 -3.64 -28.27
N VAL A 355 3.23 -3.67 -28.77
CA VAL A 355 2.03 -3.26 -28.06
C VAL A 355 0.94 -4.30 -28.27
N VAL A 356 0.09 -4.48 -27.30
CA VAL A 356 -1.14 -5.29 -27.42
C VAL A 356 -2.31 -4.33 -27.64
N LYS A 357 -3.12 -4.58 -28.66
CA LYS A 357 -4.27 -3.75 -29.03
C LYS A 357 -5.54 -4.58 -29.02
N TYR A 358 -6.57 -4.13 -28.30
CA TYR A 358 -7.92 -4.66 -28.30
C TYR A 358 -8.91 -3.59 -28.76
N GLY A 359 -9.43 -3.72 -29.97
CA GLY A 359 -10.21 -2.66 -30.59
C GLY A 359 -9.44 -1.35 -30.71
N LYS A 360 -9.96 -0.29 -30.06
CA LYS A 360 -9.27 1.02 -30.00
C LYS A 360 -8.33 1.16 -28.81
N TYR A 361 -8.34 0.24 -27.85
CA TYR A 361 -7.56 0.26 -26.63
C TYR A 361 -6.23 -0.44 -26.84
N GLN A 362 -5.18 0.11 -26.25
CA GLN A 362 -3.82 -0.35 -26.47
C GLN A 362 -3.01 -0.27 -25.16
N SER A 363 -2.13 -1.25 -24.96
CA SER A 363 -1.14 -1.22 -23.87
C SER A 363 -0.09 -0.14 -24.10
N SER A 364 0.67 0.17 -23.04
CA SER A 364 1.98 0.80 -23.18
C SER A 364 2.90 -0.07 -24.04
N PRO A 365 3.92 0.49 -24.70
CA PRO A 365 4.93 -0.31 -25.40
C PRO A 365 5.78 -1.09 -24.40
N PHE A 366 6.11 -2.33 -24.75
CA PHE A 366 6.96 -3.21 -23.99
C PHE A 366 7.94 -3.97 -24.90
N GLN A 367 9.04 -4.43 -24.34
CA GLN A 367 9.99 -5.20 -25.13
C GLN A 367 9.75 -6.71 -25.04
N ILE A 368 10.12 -7.43 -26.10
CA ILE A 368 10.45 -8.85 -26.05
C ILE A 368 11.95 -8.94 -26.29
N GLY A 369 12.72 -9.46 -25.32
CA GLY A 369 14.17 -9.51 -25.44
C GLY A 369 14.82 -10.30 -24.30
N SER A 370 15.97 -10.92 -24.56
CA SER A 370 16.68 -11.74 -23.57
C SER A 370 17.23 -10.93 -22.39
N LYS A 371 17.45 -9.63 -22.58
CA LYS A 371 17.97 -8.73 -21.54
C LYS A 371 16.87 -7.93 -20.81
N VAL A 372 15.61 -8.35 -20.94
CA VAL A 372 14.45 -7.63 -20.38
C VAL A 372 14.53 -7.42 -18.87
N PHE A 373 15.20 -8.30 -18.14
CA PHE A 373 15.38 -8.22 -16.68
C PHE A 373 16.81 -7.87 -16.27
N THR A 374 17.73 -7.65 -17.22
CA THR A 374 19.15 -7.45 -16.91
C THR A 374 19.45 -6.04 -16.42
N ASN A 375 18.89 -5.02 -17.07
CA ASN A 375 19.22 -3.61 -16.82
C ASN A 375 17.95 -2.80 -16.48
N ASP A 376 18.10 -1.84 -15.57
CA ASP A 376 17.09 -0.81 -15.24
C ASP A 376 15.79 -1.37 -14.65
N VAL A 377 15.83 -2.60 -14.10
CA VAL A 377 14.66 -3.27 -13.51
C VAL A 377 14.85 -3.55 -12.03
N TRP A 378 16.02 -4.03 -11.61
CA TRP A 378 16.34 -4.30 -10.21
C TRP A 378 17.33 -3.28 -9.62
N GLN A 379 18.18 -2.67 -10.45
CA GLN A 379 19.19 -1.71 -10.00
C GLN A 379 18.59 -0.51 -9.28
N PRO A 380 17.53 0.14 -9.83
CA PRO A 380 16.90 1.26 -9.12
C PRO A 380 16.40 0.85 -7.72
N THR A 381 15.97 -0.39 -7.54
CA THR A 381 15.49 -0.88 -6.25
C THR A 381 16.62 -1.10 -5.25
N LEU A 382 17.78 -1.58 -5.71
CA LEU A 382 18.97 -1.66 -4.85
C LEU A 382 19.45 -0.28 -4.43
N GLU A 383 19.38 0.72 -5.32
CA GLU A 383 19.75 2.10 -5.04
C GLU A 383 18.73 2.80 -4.11
N TYR A 384 17.45 2.44 -4.16
CA TYR A 384 16.39 3.09 -3.38
C TYR A 384 16.66 3.09 -1.87
N PHE A 385 17.31 2.07 -1.35
CA PHE A 385 17.68 2.00 0.07
C PHE A 385 18.55 3.19 0.52
N LEU A 386 19.37 3.72 -0.37
CA LEU A 386 20.34 4.78 -0.08
C LEU A 386 19.64 6.12 0.18
N PRO A 387 18.94 6.73 -0.81
CA PRO A 387 18.35 8.04 -0.64
C PRO A 387 17.13 8.06 0.30
N ALA A 388 16.42 6.95 0.41
CA ALA A 388 15.17 6.91 1.17
C ALA A 388 15.35 6.46 2.62
N GLN A 389 16.21 5.47 2.87
CA GLN A 389 16.16 4.74 4.13
C GLN A 389 17.47 4.67 4.91
N MET A 390 18.62 4.94 4.32
CA MET A 390 19.91 4.73 4.95
C MET A 390 20.13 5.63 6.15
N CYS A 391 20.06 5.06 7.36
CA CYS A 391 20.27 5.79 8.62
C CYS A 391 21.76 5.98 8.94
N HIS A 392 22.10 6.98 9.76
CA HIS A 392 23.45 7.28 10.24
C HIS A 392 24.47 7.59 9.13
N MET A 393 23.99 7.95 7.96
CA MET A 393 24.81 8.24 6.79
C MET A 393 24.38 9.56 6.16
N ARG A 394 25.33 10.26 5.55
CA ARG A 394 25.04 11.32 4.59
C ARG A 394 25.02 10.72 3.21
N VAL A 395 23.93 10.90 2.47
CA VAL A 395 23.74 10.31 1.14
C VAL A 395 23.83 11.38 0.05
N ASN A 396 24.85 11.30 -0.76
CA ASN A 396 25.14 12.20 -1.86
C ASN A 396 24.91 11.52 -3.23
N ASP A 397 24.48 12.30 -4.19
CA ASP A 397 24.35 11.92 -5.59
C ASP A 397 24.84 13.09 -6.45
N LYS A 398 26.14 13.08 -6.78
CA LYS A 398 26.83 14.16 -7.53
C LYS A 398 26.58 15.54 -6.93
N TYR A 399 25.65 16.31 -7.49
CA TYR A 399 25.33 17.67 -7.06
C TYR A 399 24.19 17.75 -6.06
N ARG A 400 23.64 16.60 -5.62
CA ARG A 400 22.50 16.49 -4.72
C ARG A 400 22.93 15.85 -3.42
N VAL A 401 22.38 16.34 -2.34
CA VAL A 401 22.34 15.65 -1.05
C VAL A 401 20.92 15.18 -0.85
N TRP A 402 20.69 13.87 -0.83
CA TRP A 402 19.38 13.30 -0.55
C TRP A 402 18.97 13.52 0.89
N HIS A 403 19.85 13.21 1.81
CA HIS A 403 19.73 13.61 3.21
C HIS A 403 21.11 13.74 3.85
N GLY A 404 21.17 14.54 4.90
CA GLY A 404 22.38 14.71 5.68
C GLY A 404 22.59 13.57 6.68
N LEU A 405 23.64 13.70 7.47
CA LEU A 405 23.95 12.80 8.55
C LEU A 405 22.86 12.88 9.62
N CYS A 406 22.18 11.79 9.90
CA CYS A 406 21.02 11.76 10.80
C CYS A 406 21.22 10.83 11.99
N HIS A 407 20.54 11.12 13.11
CA HIS A 407 20.42 10.27 14.30
C HIS A 407 21.77 9.79 14.91
N MET A 408 22.83 10.60 14.81
CA MET A 408 24.17 10.21 15.29
C MET A 408 24.29 10.18 16.79
N ASP A 409 23.40 10.87 17.51
CA ASP A 409 23.33 10.95 18.98
C ASP A 409 22.35 9.95 19.60
N ASP A 410 21.80 9.05 18.77
CA ASP A 410 21.03 7.88 19.20
C ASP A 410 21.92 6.87 19.97
N ALA A 411 21.38 5.93 20.63
CA ALA A 411 20.00 5.64 20.99
C ALA A 411 19.92 5.57 22.52
N ARG A 412 18.77 5.98 23.08
CA ARG A 412 18.63 5.98 24.55
C ARG A 412 17.66 4.91 24.99
N MET A 413 17.96 4.24 26.11
CA MET A 413 17.09 3.19 26.63
C MET A 413 15.73 3.76 27.00
N ALA A 414 14.67 3.16 26.49
CA ALA A 414 13.29 3.57 26.72
C ALA A 414 12.93 3.50 28.21
N PRO A 415 12.08 4.42 28.72
CA PRO A 415 11.52 4.32 30.06
C PRO A 415 10.74 3.02 30.28
N ILE A 416 10.84 2.43 31.45
CA ILE A 416 10.01 1.28 31.82
C ILE A 416 8.52 1.66 31.82
N ASP A 417 7.66 0.67 31.56
CA ASP A 417 6.20 0.85 31.51
C ASP A 417 5.74 1.88 30.47
N SER A 418 6.58 2.16 29.44
CA SER A 418 6.24 3.07 28.37
C SER A 418 5.66 2.36 27.15
N ASN A 419 4.70 3.01 26.49
CA ASN A 419 4.09 2.58 25.25
C ASN A 419 4.29 3.64 24.19
N HIS A 420 4.69 3.20 23.01
CA HIS A 420 4.70 4.03 21.81
C HIS A 420 3.51 3.67 20.90
N PHE A 421 2.97 4.65 20.16
CA PHE A 421 1.77 4.45 19.34
C PHE A 421 1.99 3.46 18.17
N ASP A 422 3.23 3.23 17.73
CA ASP A 422 3.56 2.16 16.76
C ASP A 422 3.70 0.77 17.39
N GLY A 423 3.19 0.61 18.60
CA GLY A 423 3.16 -0.69 19.28
C GLY A 423 4.48 -1.13 19.88
N TYR A 424 5.44 -0.20 20.11
CA TYR A 424 6.61 -0.48 20.91
C TYR A 424 6.24 -0.36 22.38
N ILE A 425 6.46 -1.43 23.12
CA ILE A 425 6.11 -1.51 24.54
C ILE A 425 7.38 -1.87 25.32
N GLN A 426 7.77 -0.99 26.24
CA GLN A 426 8.77 -1.30 27.24
C GLN A 426 8.04 -1.82 28.49
N GLY A 427 8.37 -3.04 28.89
CA GLY A 427 7.79 -3.63 30.13
C GLY A 427 8.37 -3.02 31.42
N HIS A 428 8.13 -3.70 32.54
CA HIS A 428 8.57 -3.27 33.89
C HIS A 428 10.08 -3.27 34.10
N SER A 429 10.85 -3.65 33.09
CA SER A 429 12.30 -3.71 33.11
C SER A 429 12.85 -3.39 31.73
N THR A 430 14.04 -2.84 31.66
CA THR A 430 14.78 -2.66 30.41
C THR A 430 15.32 -3.96 29.85
N LEU A 431 15.27 -5.05 30.59
CA LEU A 431 15.81 -6.37 30.23
C LEU A 431 17.30 -6.36 29.91
N THR A 432 18.01 -5.30 30.26
CA THR A 432 19.43 -5.07 29.99
C THR A 432 20.14 -4.50 31.23
N LYS A 433 21.45 -4.28 31.10
CA LYS A 433 22.24 -3.57 32.15
C LYS A 433 22.04 -2.05 32.12
N PHE A 434 21.41 -1.51 31.08
CA PHE A 434 21.17 -0.07 30.90
C PHE A 434 19.95 0.39 31.67
N ASN A 435 20.03 1.54 32.33
CA ASN A 435 18.87 2.19 32.93
C ASN A 435 18.10 3.00 31.91
N PRO A 436 16.83 3.34 32.16
CA PRO A 436 16.09 4.30 31.34
C PRO A 436 16.88 5.59 31.11
N GLY A 437 16.98 6.03 29.85
CA GLY A 437 17.71 7.21 29.45
C GLY A 437 19.21 7.02 29.22
N ASP A 438 19.79 5.88 29.59
CA ASP A 438 21.19 5.58 29.28
C ASP A 438 21.39 5.44 27.77
N ASN A 439 22.50 5.95 27.25
CA ASN A 439 22.91 5.72 25.87
C ASN A 439 23.32 4.25 25.68
N VAL A 440 22.77 3.61 24.66
CA VAL A 440 23.11 2.25 24.29
C VAL A 440 24.16 2.29 23.16
N PRO A 441 25.40 1.92 23.39
CA PRO A 441 26.43 2.02 22.39
C PRO A 441 26.22 1.10 21.19
N PHE A 442 26.82 1.46 20.05
CA PHE A 442 26.80 0.73 18.78
C PHE A 442 25.45 0.69 18.06
N LEU A 443 24.49 1.52 18.47
CA LEU A 443 23.21 1.63 17.78
C LEU A 443 23.11 2.86 16.87
N ASN A 444 24.09 3.75 16.93
CA ASN A 444 24.20 4.92 16.05
C ASN A 444 25.06 4.63 14.79
N ARG A 445 24.89 3.45 14.20
CA ARG A 445 25.59 3.03 12.99
C ARG A 445 24.80 1.99 12.22
N GLY A 446 24.92 2.02 10.92
CA GLY A 446 24.16 1.09 10.07
C GLY A 446 22.66 1.35 10.12
N ALA A 447 21.89 0.36 9.74
CA ALA A 447 20.43 0.34 9.68
C ALA A 447 19.80 1.18 8.56
N TRP A 448 18.57 0.81 8.26
CA TRP A 448 17.67 1.56 7.38
C TRP A 448 16.44 1.99 8.17
N HIS A 449 15.93 3.16 7.88
CA HIS A 449 14.63 3.60 8.36
C HIS A 449 13.54 2.65 7.85
N ASP A 450 12.57 2.30 8.70
CA ASP A 450 11.47 1.42 8.29
C ASP A 450 10.52 2.12 7.33
N ALA A 451 10.11 3.33 7.68
CA ALA A 451 9.20 4.16 6.89
C ALA A 451 9.50 5.66 7.12
N GLY A 452 8.56 6.54 6.77
CA GLY A 452 8.70 7.98 6.91
C GLY A 452 8.69 8.51 8.36
N ASP A 453 8.52 7.63 9.33
CA ASP A 453 8.68 7.88 10.75
C ASP A 453 10.10 7.59 11.27
N PHE A 454 10.98 7.18 10.37
CA PHE A 454 12.40 6.96 10.63
C PHE A 454 12.72 5.97 11.76
N ASP A 455 11.80 5.09 12.11
CA ASP A 455 12.06 4.04 13.09
C ASP A 455 12.95 2.92 12.52
N ILE A 456 13.57 2.18 13.42
CA ILE A 456 14.38 1.00 13.09
C ILE A 456 13.76 -0.20 13.78
N ARG A 457 13.17 -1.12 13.03
CA ARG A 457 12.61 -2.37 13.52
C ARG A 457 13.58 -3.51 13.28
N VAL A 458 13.90 -4.29 14.31
CA VAL A 458 14.87 -5.39 14.14
C VAL A 458 14.39 -6.42 13.13
N GLU A 459 13.09 -6.68 13.06
CA GLU A 459 12.53 -7.61 12.09
C GLU A 459 12.67 -7.13 10.65
N SER A 460 12.39 -5.86 10.35
CA SER A 460 12.54 -5.30 8.99
C SER A 460 14.01 -5.30 8.56
N GLN A 461 14.92 -4.95 9.48
CA GLN A 461 16.37 -5.03 9.23
C GLN A 461 16.77 -6.46 8.88
N ALA A 462 16.37 -7.42 9.70
CA ALA A 462 16.71 -8.82 9.52
C ALA A 462 16.12 -9.42 8.23
N GLU A 463 14.88 -9.12 7.90
CA GLU A 463 14.22 -9.57 6.66
C GLU A 463 14.93 -9.02 5.43
N THR A 464 15.29 -7.74 5.45
CA THR A 464 16.02 -7.09 4.34
C THR A 464 17.41 -7.70 4.17
N VAL A 465 18.18 -7.82 5.27
CA VAL A 465 19.49 -8.49 5.25
C VAL A 465 19.37 -9.91 4.70
N HIS A 466 18.38 -10.68 5.14
CA HIS A 466 18.18 -12.06 4.69
C HIS A 466 17.84 -12.12 3.20
N GLY A 467 16.93 -11.28 2.71
CA GLY A 467 16.56 -11.22 1.30
C GLY A 467 17.74 -10.86 0.38
N LEU A 468 18.51 -9.81 0.74
CA LEU A 468 19.72 -9.41 0.01
C LEU A 468 20.79 -10.50 0.05
N THR A 469 20.97 -11.14 1.21
CA THR A 469 21.92 -12.27 1.38
C THR A 469 21.60 -13.43 0.46
N LEU A 470 20.33 -13.84 0.42
CA LEU A 470 19.91 -14.94 -0.45
C LEU A 470 20.02 -14.58 -1.93
N ALA A 471 19.79 -13.31 -2.28
CA ALA A 471 19.98 -12.82 -3.64
C ALA A 471 21.47 -12.86 -4.05
N TYR A 472 22.36 -12.38 -3.17
CA TYR A 472 23.79 -12.43 -3.44
C TYR A 472 24.30 -13.87 -3.50
N GLU A 473 23.89 -14.74 -2.57
CA GLU A 473 24.27 -16.16 -2.55
C GLU A 473 23.82 -16.90 -3.82
N ALA A 474 22.64 -16.61 -4.35
CA ALA A 474 22.07 -17.28 -5.51
C ALA A 474 22.61 -16.76 -6.85
N PHE A 475 22.93 -15.48 -6.96
CA PHE A 475 23.18 -14.83 -8.25
C PHE A 475 24.56 -14.18 -8.37
N HIS A 476 25.33 -14.03 -7.28
CA HIS A 476 26.66 -13.41 -7.24
C HIS A 476 26.73 -12.09 -8.02
N VAL A 477 25.91 -11.13 -7.59
CA VAL A 477 25.76 -9.83 -8.26
C VAL A 477 26.96 -8.94 -7.94
N ASP A 478 27.88 -8.78 -8.90
CA ASP A 478 29.07 -7.94 -8.78
C ASP A 478 28.79 -6.47 -9.21
N TYR A 479 27.55 -6.00 -9.01
CA TYR A 479 27.17 -4.64 -9.34
C TYR A 479 27.82 -3.67 -8.37
N ASP A 480 28.58 -2.72 -8.90
CA ASP A 480 29.34 -1.70 -8.16
C ASP A 480 29.06 -0.35 -8.81
N ASN A 481 28.18 0.43 -8.20
CA ASN A 481 27.78 1.77 -8.67
C ASN A 481 27.78 2.81 -7.53
N THR A 482 28.13 2.38 -6.31
CA THR A 482 28.01 3.23 -5.13
C THR A 482 29.17 2.99 -4.17
N THR A 483 29.71 4.04 -3.60
CA THR A 483 30.63 3.99 -2.45
C THR A 483 29.82 4.13 -1.18
N ILE A 484 29.97 3.19 -0.21
CA ILE A 484 29.42 3.29 1.13
C ILE A 484 30.57 3.26 2.14
N ASP A 485 30.94 4.42 2.65
CA ASP A 485 32.01 4.58 3.62
C ASP A 485 31.45 4.64 5.05
N GLN A 486 31.49 3.49 5.73
CA GLN A 486 30.97 3.36 7.10
C GLN A 486 31.80 4.14 8.14
N ASP A 487 33.10 4.39 7.89
CA ASP A 487 33.97 5.10 8.81
C ASP A 487 33.74 6.62 8.76
N ASN A 488 33.51 7.15 7.58
CA ASN A 488 33.22 8.57 7.35
C ASN A 488 31.73 8.90 7.30
N HIS A 489 30.87 7.91 7.45
CA HIS A 489 29.41 8.04 7.38
C HIS A 489 28.90 8.71 6.10
N THR A 490 29.46 8.34 4.95
CA THR A 490 29.10 8.92 3.66
C THR A 490 28.76 7.88 2.63
N VAL A 491 27.80 8.21 1.80
CA VAL A 491 27.42 7.46 0.61
C VAL A 491 27.56 8.36 -0.60
N GLU A 492 28.23 7.84 -1.64
CA GLU A 492 28.36 8.50 -2.95
C GLU A 492 27.73 7.63 -4.01
N ILE A 493 26.50 8.00 -4.43
CA ILE A 493 25.77 7.30 -5.49
C ILE A 493 26.44 7.62 -6.84
N GLN A 494 26.49 6.65 -7.75
CA GLN A 494 27.15 6.71 -9.05
C GLN A 494 28.66 6.94 -8.95
N GLN A 495 29.26 6.40 -7.92
CA GLN A 495 30.71 6.41 -7.71
C GLN A 495 31.17 5.01 -7.27
N PRO A 496 31.62 4.15 -8.19
CA PRO A 496 32.10 2.80 -7.90
C PRO A 496 33.34 2.83 -6.98
N ASP A 497 33.47 1.85 -6.08
CA ASP A 497 34.64 1.72 -5.19
C ASP A 497 35.36 0.36 -5.26
N GLY A 498 34.95 -0.49 -6.18
CA GLY A 498 35.49 -1.85 -6.37
C GLY A 498 34.86 -2.91 -5.47
N LYS A 499 33.77 -2.59 -4.76
CA LYS A 499 33.04 -3.52 -3.91
C LYS A 499 31.59 -3.68 -4.42
N PRO A 500 31.02 -4.90 -4.36
CA PRO A 500 29.62 -5.09 -4.72
C PRO A 500 28.67 -4.31 -3.81
N ASP A 501 27.82 -3.45 -4.37
CA ASP A 501 26.85 -2.62 -3.63
C ASP A 501 25.96 -3.45 -2.69
N MET A 502 25.58 -4.66 -3.14
CA MET A 502 24.73 -5.54 -2.34
C MET A 502 25.43 -6.02 -1.06
N LEU A 503 26.74 -6.29 -1.09
CA LEU A 503 27.52 -6.64 0.11
C LEU A 503 27.67 -5.45 1.04
N GLN A 504 27.89 -4.24 0.51
CA GLN A 504 27.94 -3.02 1.29
C GLN A 504 26.61 -2.74 1.99
N GLN A 505 25.48 -2.97 1.33
CA GLN A 505 24.14 -2.85 1.91
C GLN A 505 23.90 -3.88 3.01
N ILE A 506 24.26 -5.16 2.77
CA ILE A 506 24.16 -6.21 3.79
C ILE A 506 24.99 -5.86 5.02
N GLU A 507 26.23 -5.41 4.83
CA GLU A 507 27.08 -4.93 5.92
C GLU A 507 26.40 -3.81 6.72
N HIS A 508 25.87 -2.80 6.03
CA HIS A 508 25.16 -1.68 6.67
C HIS A 508 24.02 -2.15 7.57
N GLY A 509 23.14 -3.04 7.07
CA GLY A 509 22.03 -3.57 7.86
C GLY A 509 22.47 -4.41 9.06
N LEU A 510 23.60 -5.10 8.95
CA LEU A 510 24.15 -5.94 10.04
C LEU A 510 24.71 -5.16 11.19
N LEU A 511 25.28 -3.97 10.96
CA LEU A 511 26.02 -3.21 11.97
C LEU A 511 25.16 -2.86 13.19
N THR A 512 23.92 -2.42 13.01
CA THR A 512 23.01 -2.11 14.11
C THR A 512 22.53 -3.36 14.84
N ILE A 513 22.18 -4.42 14.11
CA ILE A 513 21.72 -5.69 14.70
C ILE A 513 22.80 -6.31 15.59
N THR A 514 24.02 -6.44 15.05
CA THR A 514 25.16 -7.02 15.79
C THR A 514 25.66 -6.13 16.89
N GLY A 515 25.70 -4.79 16.66
CA GLY A 515 26.07 -3.79 17.65
C GLY A 515 25.11 -3.77 18.84
N GLY A 516 23.81 -3.80 18.57
CA GLY A 516 22.79 -3.87 19.62
C GLY A 516 22.90 -5.14 20.46
N TYR A 517 23.10 -6.30 19.82
CA TYR A 517 23.31 -7.55 20.52
C TYR A 517 24.59 -7.53 21.37
N GLN A 518 25.68 -6.99 20.84
CA GLN A 518 26.94 -6.83 21.58
C GLN A 518 26.77 -5.96 22.82
N ALA A 519 26.04 -4.85 22.71
CA ALA A 519 25.81 -3.93 23.81
C ALA A 519 24.94 -4.52 24.92
N MET A 520 23.84 -5.17 24.54
CA MET A 520 22.75 -5.55 25.43
C MET A 520 22.69 -7.04 25.77
N GLY A 521 23.38 -7.91 25.02
CA GLY A 521 23.26 -9.37 25.13
C GLY A 521 21.94 -9.93 24.58
N ARG A 522 21.17 -9.10 23.87
CA ARG A 522 19.89 -9.38 23.20
C ARG A 522 19.65 -8.44 22.04
N PHE A 523 18.71 -8.77 21.17
CA PHE A 523 18.25 -7.85 20.14
C PHE A 523 17.35 -6.78 20.75
N TYR A 524 17.37 -5.58 20.17
CA TYR A 524 16.35 -4.56 20.42
C TYR A 524 15.02 -4.96 19.77
N ARG A 525 13.91 -4.40 20.26
CA ARG A 525 12.63 -4.49 19.58
C ARG A 525 12.55 -3.49 18.43
N GLY A 526 12.91 -2.26 18.73
CA GLY A 526 12.95 -1.15 17.79
C GLY A 526 13.59 0.08 18.41
N ILE A 527 13.94 1.01 17.55
CA ILE A 527 14.52 2.31 17.89
C ILE A 527 13.64 3.35 17.22
N ILE A 528 12.98 4.20 18.02
CA ILE A 528 11.97 5.11 17.52
C ILE A 528 11.92 6.40 18.35
N GLU A 529 11.62 7.51 17.68
CA GLU A 529 11.40 8.81 18.30
C GLU A 529 10.16 8.75 19.23
N PRO A 530 10.21 9.27 20.46
CA PRO A 530 9.18 9.05 21.47
C PRO A 530 7.86 9.78 21.22
N THR A 531 7.76 10.67 20.25
CA THR A 531 6.58 11.49 19.99
C THR A 531 6.00 11.28 18.60
N ILE A 532 4.80 11.79 18.33
CA ILE A 532 4.17 11.77 17.00
C ILE A 532 4.86 12.69 15.99
N ARG A 533 5.92 13.37 16.35
CA ARG A 533 6.70 14.27 15.49
C ARG A 533 7.75 13.55 14.67
N GLN A 534 7.86 12.25 14.84
CA GLN A 534 8.75 11.40 14.07
C GLN A 534 8.57 11.54 12.55
N TYR A 535 7.37 11.93 12.08
CA TYR A 535 7.09 12.11 10.67
C TYR A 535 7.60 13.44 10.14
N VAL A 536 8.77 13.39 9.55
CA VAL A 536 9.42 14.54 8.89
C VAL A 536 9.59 14.26 7.39
N LEU A 537 9.87 15.31 6.62
CA LEU A 537 10.14 15.14 5.18
C LEU A 537 11.51 14.49 4.97
N LEU A 538 11.64 13.74 3.89
CA LEU A 538 12.92 13.24 3.45
C LEU A 538 13.90 14.42 3.26
N GLY A 539 15.09 14.30 3.79
CA GLY A 539 16.07 15.39 3.86
C GLY A 539 16.07 16.12 5.18
N ASP A 540 14.94 16.22 5.87
CA ASP A 540 14.88 16.86 7.19
C ASP A 540 15.49 15.97 8.29
N ALA A 541 15.65 14.68 8.03
CA ALA A 541 16.30 13.72 8.92
C ALA A 541 17.70 14.19 9.38
N ALA A 542 18.40 14.99 8.55
CA ALA A 542 19.67 15.59 8.93
C ALA A 542 19.58 16.50 10.15
N ASN A 543 18.42 17.05 10.43
CA ASN A 543 18.17 17.93 11.58
C ASN A 543 17.88 17.14 12.87
N LEU A 544 17.87 15.81 12.79
CA LEU A 544 17.64 14.91 13.91
C LEU A 544 18.95 14.49 14.62
N THR A 545 20.00 15.29 14.49
CA THR A 545 21.26 15.16 15.21
C THR A 545 21.58 16.49 15.86
N ASP A 546 21.13 16.71 17.09
CA ASP A 546 21.35 17.99 17.79
C ASP A 546 22.39 17.91 18.91
N ASN A 547 22.87 16.71 19.26
CA ASN A 547 23.79 16.42 20.35
C ASN A 547 23.29 16.86 21.74
N LEU A 548 21.97 17.01 21.91
CA LEU A 548 21.33 17.32 23.18
C LEU A 548 20.58 16.09 23.69
N PRO A 549 20.73 15.73 24.97
CA PRO A 549 20.00 14.58 25.50
C PRO A 549 18.49 14.84 25.55
N TYR A 550 17.69 13.85 25.18
CA TYR A 550 16.24 13.88 25.31
C TYR A 550 15.82 14.14 26.77
N LYS A 551 15.01 15.18 26.99
CA LYS A 551 14.50 15.52 28.32
C LYS A 551 13.09 14.95 28.49
N THR A 552 12.98 13.81 29.17
CA THR A 552 11.69 13.12 29.43
C THR A 552 10.66 13.98 30.19
N ASN A 553 11.09 15.03 30.89
CA ASN A 553 10.24 15.96 31.65
C ASN A 553 10.02 17.31 30.94
N GLY A 554 10.52 17.46 29.73
CA GLY A 554 10.29 18.66 28.92
C GLY A 554 8.86 18.70 28.42
N VAL A 555 8.18 19.81 28.63
CA VAL A 555 6.94 20.11 27.87
C VAL A 555 7.34 20.02 26.41
N ASN A 556 6.64 19.16 25.66
CA ASN A 556 6.79 19.02 24.21
C ASN A 556 6.64 20.38 23.54
N THR A 557 7.76 21.05 23.33
CA THR A 557 7.78 22.33 22.65
C THR A 557 7.72 22.04 21.16
N ASP A 558 6.72 22.59 20.54
CA ASP A 558 6.47 22.44 19.12
C ASP A 558 7.66 22.95 18.27
N PRO A 559 8.32 22.16 17.42
CA PRO A 559 9.36 22.65 16.53
C PRO A 559 8.84 23.66 15.51
N ILE A 560 7.55 23.65 15.18
CA ILE A 560 6.90 24.67 14.34
C ILE A 560 6.96 26.04 15.04
N LEU A 561 7.01 26.09 16.37
CA LEU A 561 7.11 27.31 17.16
C LEU A 561 8.57 27.73 17.40
N ASN A 562 9.54 27.14 16.71
CA ASN A 562 10.94 27.49 16.78
C ASN A 562 11.55 27.38 18.19
N LYS A 563 11.06 26.43 19.00
CA LYS A 563 11.65 26.07 20.28
C LYS A 563 12.43 24.78 20.12
N PRO A 564 13.65 24.66 20.67
CA PRO A 564 14.40 23.42 20.64
C PRO A 564 13.50 22.28 21.11
N ALA A 565 13.19 21.35 20.23
CA ALA A 565 12.51 20.14 20.62
C ALA A 565 13.56 19.12 21.01
N PRO A 566 13.61 18.66 22.25
CA PRO A 566 14.50 17.57 22.66
C PRO A 566 13.92 16.21 22.24
N ALA A 567 13.36 16.11 21.06
CA ALA A 567 12.50 14.98 20.65
C ALA A 567 13.06 14.20 19.45
N ASP A 568 14.33 14.41 19.11
CA ASP A 568 15.00 13.73 18.01
C ASP A 568 15.81 12.50 18.45
N ASP A 569 16.13 12.40 19.75
CA ASP A 569 16.74 11.18 20.32
C ASP A 569 15.75 10.02 20.27
N ARG A 570 16.05 8.98 19.50
CA ARG A 570 15.22 7.79 19.46
C ARG A 570 15.44 6.89 20.67
N TRP A 571 14.35 6.33 21.16
CA TRP A 571 14.34 5.36 22.25
C TRP A 571 14.57 3.96 21.73
N VAL A 572 15.38 3.20 22.48
CA VAL A 572 15.59 1.77 22.27
C VAL A 572 14.60 1.00 23.12
N PHE A 573 13.72 0.27 22.49
CA PHE A 573 12.77 -0.64 23.12
C PHE A 573 13.34 -2.05 23.14
N THR A 574 13.10 -2.77 24.21
CA THR A 574 13.46 -4.19 24.35
C THR A 574 12.21 -5.02 24.66
N GLU A 575 12.27 -6.31 24.37
CA GLU A 575 11.16 -7.24 24.61
C GLU A 575 11.66 -8.65 24.89
N GLU A 576 10.79 -9.49 25.46
CA GLU A 576 10.96 -10.92 25.52
C GLU A 576 10.13 -11.57 24.39
N ASN A 577 10.75 -11.79 23.23
CA ASN A 577 10.08 -12.42 22.09
C ASN A 577 11.03 -13.43 21.43
N THR A 578 10.88 -14.70 21.85
CA THR A 578 11.70 -15.80 21.33
C THR A 578 11.56 -16.02 19.81
N GLY A 579 10.35 -15.81 19.29
CA GLY A 579 10.08 -15.94 17.85
C GLY A 579 10.86 -14.93 17.01
N ARG A 580 10.84 -13.65 17.42
CA ARG A 580 11.58 -12.59 16.74
C ARG A 580 13.09 -12.78 16.88
N SER A 581 13.55 -13.18 18.05
CA SER A 581 14.98 -13.48 18.25
C SER A 581 15.47 -14.59 17.32
N LEU A 582 14.70 -15.67 17.19
CA LEU A 582 15.02 -16.76 16.26
C LEU A 582 15.01 -16.29 14.80
N GLN A 583 14.02 -15.49 14.42
CA GLN A 583 13.92 -14.93 13.05
C GLN A 583 15.11 -14.01 12.73
N THR A 584 15.49 -13.12 13.64
CA THR A 584 16.69 -12.28 13.47
C THR A 584 17.96 -13.13 13.31
N ALA A 585 18.09 -14.16 14.11
CA ALA A 585 19.23 -15.09 14.03
C ALA A 585 19.31 -15.85 12.69
N VAL A 586 18.16 -16.11 12.02
CA VAL A 586 18.13 -16.68 10.66
C VAL A 586 18.91 -15.80 9.68
N ALA A 587 18.65 -14.49 9.69
CA ALA A 587 19.35 -13.54 8.83
C ALA A 587 20.85 -13.50 9.12
N LEU A 588 21.24 -13.50 10.40
CA LEU A 588 22.64 -13.50 10.78
C LEU A 588 23.37 -14.78 10.36
N ALA A 589 22.74 -15.94 10.53
CA ALA A 589 23.32 -17.22 10.10
C ALA A 589 23.55 -17.26 8.57
N ALA A 590 22.60 -16.74 7.80
CA ALA A 590 22.73 -16.63 6.36
C ALA A 590 23.81 -15.60 5.96
N ALA A 591 23.74 -14.39 6.51
CA ALA A 591 24.67 -13.31 6.17
C ALA A 591 26.14 -13.66 6.49
N SER A 592 26.38 -14.47 7.53
CA SER A 592 27.72 -14.97 7.83
C SER A 592 28.39 -15.63 6.62
N ARG A 593 27.65 -16.34 5.74
CA ARG A 593 28.22 -17.00 4.55
C ARG A 593 28.73 -16.01 3.52
N VAL A 594 27.95 -14.97 3.24
CA VAL A 594 28.27 -14.00 2.18
C VAL A 594 29.24 -12.92 2.64
N MET A 595 29.29 -12.64 3.95
CA MET A 595 30.26 -11.73 4.54
C MET A 595 31.66 -12.33 4.63
N LYS A 596 31.78 -13.65 4.56
CA LYS A 596 33.09 -14.34 4.58
C LYS A 596 33.89 -13.98 3.33
N GLY A 597 35.11 -13.47 3.54
CA GLY A 597 35.99 -12.97 2.48
C GLY A 597 35.72 -11.50 2.10
N TYR A 598 34.60 -10.91 2.57
CA TYR A 598 34.31 -9.49 2.44
C TYR A 598 34.58 -8.75 3.77
N ASN A 599 33.93 -9.22 4.85
CA ASN A 599 34.17 -8.75 6.22
C ASN A 599 34.14 -9.94 7.19
N ASP A 600 35.29 -10.60 7.36
CA ASP A 600 35.43 -11.82 8.17
C ASP A 600 35.10 -11.62 9.66
N THR A 601 35.35 -10.43 10.19
CA THR A 601 35.02 -10.10 11.58
C THR A 601 33.51 -10.11 11.77
N LEU A 602 32.78 -9.42 10.90
CA LEU A 602 31.34 -9.36 10.94
C LEU A 602 30.71 -10.73 10.65
N ALA A 603 31.26 -11.49 9.69
CA ALA A 603 30.84 -12.86 9.40
C ALA A 603 30.92 -13.76 10.64
N THR A 604 32.05 -13.69 11.35
CA THR A 604 32.27 -14.46 12.60
C THR A 604 31.30 -14.04 13.70
N GLN A 605 31.10 -12.74 13.88
CA GLN A 605 30.18 -12.20 14.87
C GLN A 605 28.73 -12.63 14.59
N CYS A 606 28.28 -12.57 13.35
CA CYS A 606 26.95 -13.01 12.94
C CYS A 606 26.72 -14.50 13.27
N LEU A 607 27.65 -15.37 12.92
CA LEU A 607 27.54 -16.80 13.22
C LEU A 607 27.55 -17.09 14.72
N GLN A 608 28.42 -16.40 15.48
CA GLN A 608 28.47 -16.52 16.92
C GLN A 608 27.12 -16.15 17.57
N ILE A 609 26.54 -14.99 17.21
CA ILE A 609 25.25 -14.54 17.73
C ILE A 609 24.14 -15.54 17.36
N ALA A 610 24.07 -15.97 16.10
CA ALA A 610 23.05 -16.93 15.65
C ALA A 610 23.12 -18.27 16.41
N THR A 611 24.35 -18.77 16.65
CA THR A 611 24.59 -19.99 17.42
C THR A 611 24.25 -19.80 18.90
N GLU A 612 24.54 -18.65 19.45
CA GLU A 612 24.20 -18.31 20.84
C GLU A 612 22.69 -18.26 21.04
N VAL A 613 21.95 -17.61 20.12
CA VAL A 613 20.47 -17.55 20.14
C VAL A 613 19.88 -18.94 20.04
N TRP A 614 20.41 -19.80 19.15
CA TRP A 614 19.99 -21.21 19.07
C TRP A 614 20.12 -21.92 20.41
N ASN A 615 21.26 -21.78 21.08
CA ASN A 615 21.58 -22.50 22.32
C ASN A 615 20.82 -21.96 23.56
N LYS A 616 20.58 -20.66 23.60
CA LYS A 616 19.95 -19.98 24.76
C LYS A 616 18.43 -19.93 24.70
N THR A 617 17.85 -20.02 23.50
CA THR A 617 16.40 -19.88 23.35
C THR A 617 15.68 -21.11 23.84
N ASN A 618 14.72 -20.91 24.75
CA ASN A 618 13.80 -21.93 25.22
C ASN A 618 12.39 -21.56 24.74
N ASP A 619 11.93 -22.17 23.66
CA ASP A 619 10.58 -22.00 23.13
C ASP A 619 9.89 -23.36 22.98
N LYS A 620 8.66 -23.45 23.45
CA LYS A 620 7.83 -24.65 23.31
C LYS A 620 7.40 -24.90 21.86
N ASN A 621 7.40 -23.88 21.02
CA ASN A 621 7.04 -24.01 19.61
C ASN A 621 8.27 -24.38 18.77
N ILE A 622 8.57 -25.69 18.74
CA ILE A 622 9.72 -26.24 18.01
C ILE A 622 9.76 -25.79 16.54
N GLY A 623 8.61 -25.54 15.92
CA GLY A 623 8.56 -25.07 14.53
C GLY A 623 9.22 -23.72 14.29
N ARG A 624 9.41 -22.88 15.31
CA ARG A 624 10.12 -21.61 15.22
C ARG A 624 11.62 -21.77 15.04
N PHE A 625 12.18 -22.91 15.41
CA PHE A 625 13.60 -23.22 15.24
C PHE A 625 13.93 -23.71 13.81
N VAL A 626 12.94 -24.18 13.05
CA VAL A 626 13.18 -24.77 11.72
C VAL A 626 13.93 -23.83 10.78
N PRO A 627 13.56 -22.57 10.60
CA PRO A 627 14.31 -21.65 9.73
C PRO A 627 15.77 -21.47 10.16
N LEU A 628 16.01 -21.31 11.46
CA LEU A 628 17.36 -21.16 11.99
C LEU A 628 18.18 -22.43 11.86
N ALA A 629 17.57 -23.61 12.04
CA ALA A 629 18.23 -24.89 11.79
C ALA A 629 18.67 -25.03 10.32
N VAL A 630 17.83 -24.61 9.38
CA VAL A 630 18.14 -24.57 7.94
C VAL A 630 19.38 -23.71 7.69
N GLU A 631 19.39 -22.47 8.14
CA GLU A 631 20.51 -21.56 7.87
C GLU A 631 21.80 -21.98 8.59
N LEU A 632 21.71 -22.43 9.84
CA LEU A 632 22.89 -22.94 10.56
C LEU A 632 23.44 -24.22 9.95
N LEU A 633 22.58 -25.12 9.45
CA LEU A 633 23.05 -26.30 8.71
C LEU A 633 23.81 -25.91 7.44
N LEU A 634 23.23 -25.00 6.65
CA LEU A 634 23.86 -24.55 5.40
C LEU A 634 25.14 -23.76 5.64
N THR A 635 25.27 -23.08 6.78
CA THR A 635 26.44 -22.28 7.14
C THR A 635 27.57 -23.13 7.73
N THR A 636 27.23 -24.06 8.62
CA THR A 636 28.25 -24.81 9.41
C THR A 636 28.48 -26.24 8.93
N GLY A 637 27.50 -26.84 8.26
CA GLY A 637 27.50 -28.28 7.97
C GLY A 637 27.37 -29.17 9.23
N ASP A 638 27.08 -28.59 10.42
CA ASP A 638 27.03 -29.35 11.66
C ASP A 638 25.79 -30.25 11.70
N LYS A 639 26.10 -31.56 11.88
CA LYS A 639 25.11 -32.64 11.87
C LYS A 639 23.97 -32.45 12.88
N LYS A 640 24.19 -31.78 13.99
CA LYS A 640 23.13 -31.51 14.99
C LYS A 640 21.89 -30.79 14.42
N TYR A 641 22.08 -29.89 13.44
CA TYR A 641 21.00 -29.23 12.78
C TYR A 641 20.26 -30.13 11.77
N ALA A 642 21.01 -30.98 11.06
CA ALA A 642 20.43 -32.02 10.21
C ALA A 642 19.58 -32.99 11.05
N ASP A 643 20.14 -33.50 12.16
CA ASP A 643 19.43 -34.39 13.08
C ASP A 643 18.17 -33.74 13.65
N PHE A 644 18.20 -32.42 13.94
CA PHE A 644 17.03 -31.67 14.36
C PHE A 644 15.94 -31.66 13.27
N LEU A 645 16.29 -31.40 12.03
CA LEU A 645 15.34 -31.37 10.91
C LEU A 645 14.73 -32.75 10.66
N VAL A 646 15.53 -33.80 10.68
CA VAL A 646 15.07 -35.20 10.52
C VAL A 646 14.13 -35.59 11.65
N LYS A 647 14.47 -35.28 12.90
CA LYS A 647 13.62 -35.56 14.08
C LYS A 647 12.26 -34.89 13.98
N ASN A 648 12.18 -33.71 13.40
CA ASN A 648 10.97 -32.89 13.31
C ASN A 648 10.28 -32.92 11.93
N LYS A 649 10.64 -33.87 11.04
CA LYS A 649 10.14 -33.94 9.66
C LYS A 649 8.62 -33.93 9.55
N ASP A 650 7.92 -34.60 10.44
CA ASP A 650 6.45 -34.67 10.40
C ASP A 650 5.79 -33.35 10.77
N LEU A 651 6.35 -32.62 11.75
CA LEU A 651 5.93 -31.26 12.07
C LEU A 651 6.20 -30.29 10.92
N ILE A 652 7.35 -30.42 10.28
CA ILE A 652 7.73 -29.60 9.11
C ILE A 652 6.76 -29.88 7.96
N ALA A 653 6.48 -31.16 7.67
CA ALA A 653 5.51 -31.56 6.65
C ALA A 653 4.09 -31.03 6.91
N GLN A 654 3.66 -30.95 8.17
CA GLN A 654 2.37 -30.33 8.54
C GLN A 654 2.34 -28.81 8.31
N ARG A 655 3.49 -28.14 8.33
CA ARG A 655 3.65 -26.69 8.16
C ARG A 655 4.35 -26.33 6.85
N ILE A 656 4.25 -27.18 5.87
CA ILE A 656 5.03 -27.08 4.62
C ILE A 656 4.76 -25.79 3.84
N ASP A 657 3.55 -25.25 3.92
CA ASP A 657 3.16 -24.00 3.25
C ASP A 657 4.06 -22.81 3.69
N ASN A 658 4.53 -22.82 4.94
CA ASN A 658 5.40 -21.77 5.47
C ASN A 658 6.90 -22.10 5.34
N THR A 659 7.28 -23.38 5.37
CA THR A 659 8.69 -23.80 5.52
C THR A 659 9.25 -24.51 4.29
N GLY A 660 8.39 -24.96 3.35
CA GLY A 660 8.79 -25.82 2.23
C GLY A 660 9.89 -25.22 1.34
N TRP A 661 9.80 -23.93 1.07
CA TRP A 661 10.79 -23.20 0.28
C TRP A 661 12.18 -23.17 0.93
N MET A 662 12.25 -23.13 2.28
CA MET A 662 13.50 -23.12 3.02
C MET A 662 14.07 -24.54 3.14
N VAL A 663 13.26 -25.49 3.62
CA VAL A 663 13.74 -26.85 3.89
C VAL A 663 14.13 -27.60 2.62
N GLY A 664 13.56 -27.22 1.47
CA GLY A 664 14.00 -27.73 0.17
C GLY A 664 15.49 -27.52 -0.10
N ARG A 665 16.05 -26.40 0.39
CA ARG A 665 17.48 -26.08 0.26
C ARG A 665 18.40 -27.05 1.03
N THR A 666 17.86 -27.76 2.02
CA THR A 666 18.66 -28.65 2.91
C THR A 666 18.65 -30.10 2.51
N LEU A 667 17.85 -30.52 1.52
CA LEU A 667 17.69 -31.95 1.17
C LEU A 667 19.02 -32.68 0.94
N LYS A 668 19.95 -32.04 0.24
CA LYS A 668 21.30 -32.60 -0.03
C LYS A 668 22.17 -32.64 1.24
N ALA A 669 22.10 -31.59 2.07
CA ALA A 669 22.90 -31.47 3.28
C ALA A 669 22.42 -32.43 4.38
N VAL A 670 21.11 -32.62 4.50
CA VAL A 670 20.50 -33.59 5.43
C VAL A 670 20.81 -35.04 5.00
N ASN A 671 20.73 -35.33 3.70
CA ASN A 671 21.00 -36.62 3.10
C ASN A 671 20.29 -37.80 3.80
N ASP A 672 19.01 -37.61 4.16
CA ASP A 672 18.17 -38.63 4.79
C ASP A 672 16.98 -38.96 3.86
N PRO A 673 16.83 -40.25 3.43
CA PRO A 673 15.76 -40.64 2.52
C PRO A 673 14.35 -40.43 3.09
N ALA A 674 14.14 -40.72 4.39
CA ALA A 674 12.83 -40.60 5.01
C ALA A 674 12.42 -39.11 5.18
N TYR A 675 13.40 -38.25 5.47
CA TYR A 675 13.17 -36.78 5.47
C TYR A 675 12.81 -36.30 4.07
N THR A 676 13.58 -36.68 3.06
CA THR A 676 13.34 -36.26 1.67
C THR A 676 11.97 -36.71 1.16
N GLU A 677 11.59 -37.96 1.46
CA GLU A 677 10.27 -38.50 1.10
C GLU A 677 9.13 -37.72 1.76
N ALA A 678 9.21 -37.51 3.08
CA ALA A 678 8.19 -36.79 3.84
C ALA A 678 8.00 -35.34 3.32
N ILE A 679 9.12 -34.61 3.12
CA ILE A 679 9.08 -33.23 2.61
C ILE A 679 8.53 -33.18 1.17
N THR A 680 8.99 -34.09 0.30
CA THR A 680 8.54 -34.14 -1.10
C THR A 680 7.04 -34.44 -1.21
N ALA A 681 6.52 -35.36 -0.40
CA ALA A 681 5.10 -35.68 -0.35
C ALA A 681 4.25 -34.47 0.10
N ALA A 682 4.70 -33.76 1.15
CA ALA A 682 4.03 -32.57 1.65
C ALA A 682 4.04 -31.43 0.60
N VAL A 683 5.18 -31.20 -0.06
CA VAL A 683 5.35 -30.19 -1.10
C VAL A 683 4.46 -30.48 -2.33
N LYS A 684 4.27 -31.74 -2.72
CA LYS A 684 3.30 -32.12 -3.78
C LYS A 684 1.88 -31.71 -3.44
N LYS A 685 1.47 -31.91 -2.17
CA LYS A 685 0.14 -31.49 -1.70
C LYS A 685 0.00 -29.97 -1.70
N MET A 686 1.04 -29.27 -1.24
CA MET A 686 1.08 -27.79 -1.28
C MET A 686 0.96 -27.26 -2.72
N TYR A 687 1.64 -27.90 -3.68
CA TYR A 687 1.57 -27.51 -5.10
C TYR A 687 0.15 -27.59 -5.65
N ALA A 688 -0.61 -28.67 -5.33
CA ALA A 688 -1.99 -28.80 -5.74
C ALA A 688 -2.87 -27.66 -5.21
N ASN A 689 -2.63 -27.18 -3.98
CA ASN A 689 -3.31 -26.03 -3.42
C ASN A 689 -2.94 -24.73 -4.16
N ILE A 690 -1.65 -24.52 -4.47
CA ILE A 690 -1.17 -23.37 -5.23
C ILE A 690 -1.82 -23.34 -6.63
N GLN A 691 -1.90 -24.46 -7.33
CA GLN A 691 -2.57 -24.56 -8.62
C GLN A 691 -4.04 -24.12 -8.52
N GLN A 692 -4.74 -24.60 -7.50
CA GLN A 692 -6.14 -24.22 -7.27
C GLN A 692 -6.32 -22.72 -6.99
N GLN A 693 -5.40 -22.13 -6.23
CA GLN A 693 -5.41 -20.69 -5.96
C GLN A 693 -5.09 -19.87 -7.21
N GLY A 694 -4.11 -20.28 -8.01
CA GLY A 694 -3.75 -19.61 -9.26
C GLY A 694 -4.88 -19.58 -10.29
N LEU A 695 -5.78 -20.58 -10.27
CA LEU A 695 -6.95 -20.61 -11.15
C LEU A 695 -8.08 -19.66 -10.72
N LYS A 696 -8.02 -19.09 -9.52
CA LYS A 696 -9.05 -18.16 -9.02
C LYS A 696 -8.93 -16.75 -9.58
N THR A 697 -7.82 -16.42 -10.21
CA THR A 697 -7.57 -15.11 -10.80
C THR A 697 -7.12 -15.22 -12.26
N PRO A 698 -7.37 -14.24 -13.09
CA PRO A 698 -6.92 -14.29 -14.50
C PRO A 698 -5.41 -14.17 -14.66
N TYR A 699 -4.69 -13.82 -13.58
CA TYR A 699 -3.26 -13.53 -13.55
C TYR A 699 -2.40 -14.76 -13.21
N GLY A 700 -3.01 -15.85 -12.77
CA GLY A 700 -2.28 -17.05 -12.36
C GLY A 700 -1.50 -16.91 -11.05
N VAL A 701 -1.84 -15.92 -10.21
CA VAL A 701 -1.30 -15.70 -8.88
C VAL A 701 -2.42 -15.44 -7.89
N PRO A 702 -2.25 -15.71 -6.57
CA PRO A 702 -3.26 -15.38 -5.57
C PRO A 702 -3.37 -13.85 -5.42
N TYR A 703 -4.60 -13.32 -5.51
CA TYR A 703 -4.88 -11.93 -5.22
C TYR A 703 -5.59 -11.86 -3.86
N GLU A 704 -4.81 -11.62 -2.83
CA GLU A 704 -5.27 -11.56 -1.43
C GLU A 704 -4.82 -10.21 -0.82
N PRO A 705 -5.41 -9.10 -1.25
CA PRO A 705 -5.01 -7.78 -0.80
C PRO A 705 -5.40 -7.54 0.65
N ASN A 706 -4.48 -6.95 1.41
CA ASN A 706 -4.77 -6.35 2.70
C ASN A 706 -5.09 -4.85 2.53
N ILE A 707 -5.05 -4.08 3.61
CA ILE A 707 -5.34 -2.64 3.56
C ILE A 707 -4.35 -1.85 2.70
N TRP A 708 -3.09 -2.33 2.59
CA TRP A 708 -2.09 -1.70 1.72
C TRP A 708 -2.23 -2.15 0.26
N GLY A 709 -2.52 -3.39 0.01
CA GLY A 709 -2.63 -3.95 -1.33
C GLY A 709 -2.16 -5.40 -1.40
N ALA A 710 -1.98 -5.91 -2.62
CA ALA A 710 -1.58 -7.29 -2.87
C ALA A 710 -0.08 -7.45 -3.19
N GLY A 711 0.63 -6.35 -3.50
CA GLY A 711 1.97 -6.39 -4.09
C GLY A 711 2.99 -7.12 -3.23
N TRP A 712 3.10 -6.76 -1.95
CA TRP A 712 4.06 -7.40 -1.05
C TRP A 712 3.81 -8.91 -0.87
N GLY A 713 2.54 -9.30 -0.74
CA GLY A 713 2.17 -10.71 -0.65
C GLY A 713 2.52 -11.49 -1.91
N ILE A 714 2.31 -10.90 -3.09
CA ILE A 714 2.63 -11.54 -4.38
C ILE A 714 4.14 -11.60 -4.63
N GLN A 715 4.89 -10.57 -4.23
CA GLN A 715 6.36 -10.59 -4.28
C GLN A 715 6.91 -11.75 -3.42
N ASN A 716 6.45 -11.86 -2.18
CA ASN A 716 6.84 -12.92 -1.26
C ASN A 716 6.41 -14.31 -1.75
N PHE A 717 5.23 -14.41 -2.36
CA PHE A 717 4.80 -15.64 -3.00
C PHE A 717 5.75 -16.03 -4.13
N GLY A 718 6.06 -15.12 -5.06
CA GLY A 718 6.96 -15.37 -6.18
C GLY A 718 8.39 -15.70 -5.74
N TYR A 719 8.92 -15.00 -4.76
CA TYR A 719 10.21 -15.27 -4.14
C TYR A 719 10.31 -16.73 -3.64
N LYS A 720 9.30 -17.21 -2.94
CA LYS A 720 9.23 -18.61 -2.48
C LYS A 720 9.15 -19.60 -3.64
N GLN A 721 8.45 -19.25 -4.74
CA GLN A 721 8.35 -20.11 -5.92
C GLN A 721 9.71 -20.37 -6.57
N TYR A 722 10.65 -19.42 -6.55
CA TYR A 722 12.00 -19.67 -7.03
C TYR A 722 12.66 -20.85 -6.30
N PHE A 723 12.63 -20.86 -4.98
CA PHE A 723 13.23 -21.95 -4.19
C PHE A 723 12.48 -23.27 -4.39
N LEU A 724 11.18 -23.23 -4.58
CA LEU A 724 10.39 -24.42 -4.85
C LEU A 724 10.70 -25.00 -6.23
N CYS A 725 10.75 -24.19 -7.29
CA CYS A 725 11.06 -24.69 -8.63
C CYS A 725 12.51 -25.14 -8.77
N THR A 726 13.46 -24.55 -8.04
CA THR A 726 14.88 -24.97 -8.08
C THR A 726 15.17 -26.22 -7.27
N ASN A 727 14.49 -26.43 -6.14
CA ASN A 727 14.70 -27.58 -5.27
C ASN A 727 13.77 -28.76 -5.58
N PHE A 728 12.63 -28.50 -6.20
CA PHE A 728 11.64 -29.52 -6.60
C PHE A 728 11.24 -29.37 -8.08
N PRO A 729 12.19 -29.39 -9.02
CA PRO A 729 11.92 -29.11 -10.45
C PRO A 729 10.99 -30.13 -11.11
N GLN A 730 10.79 -31.32 -10.51
CA GLN A 730 9.82 -32.32 -10.97
C GLN A 730 8.37 -32.01 -10.58
N ILE A 731 8.17 -31.02 -9.69
CA ILE A 731 6.85 -30.65 -9.17
C ILE A 731 6.49 -29.24 -9.62
N PHE A 732 7.41 -28.29 -9.51
CA PHE A 732 7.20 -26.88 -9.78
C PHE A 732 7.88 -26.45 -11.08
N SER A 733 7.17 -25.66 -11.88
CA SER A 733 7.74 -24.83 -12.95
C SER A 733 8.04 -23.42 -12.44
N ASP A 734 8.68 -22.62 -13.28
CA ASP A 734 8.93 -21.18 -13.05
C ASP A 734 7.72 -20.30 -13.31
N GLU A 735 6.59 -20.86 -13.75
CA GLU A 735 5.39 -20.13 -14.17
C GLU A 735 4.87 -19.17 -13.09
N TYR A 736 4.67 -19.65 -11.86
CA TYR A 736 4.11 -18.83 -10.78
C TYR A 736 5.06 -17.70 -10.34
N MET A 737 6.36 -17.94 -10.40
CA MET A 737 7.37 -16.93 -10.18
C MET A 737 7.28 -15.82 -11.24
N LEU A 738 7.24 -16.20 -12.52
CA LEU A 738 7.16 -15.26 -13.64
C LEU A 738 5.83 -14.52 -13.68
N ASN A 739 4.72 -15.19 -13.34
CA ASN A 739 3.42 -14.53 -13.20
C ASN A 739 3.41 -13.49 -12.06
N SER A 740 4.13 -13.75 -10.97
CA SER A 740 4.29 -12.79 -9.87
C SER A 740 5.01 -11.53 -10.34
N ILE A 741 6.10 -11.66 -11.10
CA ILE A 741 6.81 -10.52 -11.69
C ILE A 741 5.91 -9.76 -12.65
N ASN A 742 5.19 -10.44 -13.54
CA ASN A 742 4.28 -9.80 -14.48
C ASN A 742 3.18 -9.01 -13.75
N PHE A 743 2.67 -9.56 -12.64
CA PHE A 743 1.68 -8.88 -11.79
C PHE A 743 2.24 -7.59 -11.20
N ILE A 744 3.41 -7.65 -10.57
CA ILE A 744 4.08 -6.48 -9.98
C ILE A 744 4.36 -5.41 -11.04
N LEU A 745 4.70 -5.83 -12.24
CA LEU A 745 5.11 -4.95 -13.33
C LEU A 745 3.95 -4.48 -14.23
N GLY A 746 2.68 -4.64 -13.83
CA GLY A 746 1.54 -4.00 -14.49
C GLY A 746 0.44 -4.93 -15.00
N CYS A 747 0.60 -6.25 -14.94
CA CYS A 747 -0.45 -7.20 -15.30
C CYS A 747 -1.28 -7.56 -14.06
N HIS A 748 -2.08 -6.60 -13.57
CA HIS A 748 -2.88 -6.70 -12.35
C HIS A 748 -4.26 -6.05 -12.55
N PRO A 749 -5.26 -6.30 -11.65
CA PRO A 749 -6.62 -5.79 -11.85
C PRO A 749 -6.73 -4.27 -11.69
N GLY A 750 -7.73 -3.70 -12.36
CA GLY A 750 -8.07 -2.28 -12.32
C GLY A 750 -7.56 -1.48 -13.50
N SER A 751 -8.03 -0.24 -13.61
CA SER A 751 -7.76 0.65 -14.75
C SER A 751 -6.35 1.24 -14.77
N ASN A 752 -5.68 1.32 -13.62
CA ASN A 752 -4.29 1.76 -13.53
C ASN A 752 -3.37 0.54 -13.67
N THR A 753 -2.65 0.45 -14.80
CA THR A 753 -1.74 -0.66 -15.14
C THR A 753 -0.28 -0.30 -14.88
N SER A 754 0.01 0.64 -14.02
CA SER A 754 1.38 1.03 -13.66
C SER A 754 2.12 -0.11 -12.97
N SER A 755 3.40 -0.24 -13.25
CA SER A 755 4.31 -1.04 -12.42
C SER A 755 4.26 -0.54 -10.97
N PHE A 756 4.29 -1.42 -9.99
CA PHE A 756 4.34 -1.05 -8.57
C PHE A 756 5.68 -0.45 -8.17
N VAL A 757 6.69 -0.59 -9.03
CA VAL A 757 8.05 -0.13 -8.75
C VAL A 757 8.29 1.20 -9.44
N SER A 758 8.52 2.26 -8.67
CA SER A 758 8.69 3.61 -9.23
C SER A 758 9.88 3.68 -10.19
N GLY A 759 9.64 4.28 -11.34
CA GLY A 759 10.66 4.42 -12.41
C GLY A 759 10.95 3.18 -13.22
N VAL A 760 10.30 2.05 -12.94
CA VAL A 760 10.54 0.78 -13.64
C VAL A 760 9.42 0.48 -14.63
N GLY A 761 9.80 0.35 -15.92
CA GLY A 761 8.90 0.07 -17.02
C GLY A 761 8.37 1.31 -17.72
N ALA A 762 7.54 1.11 -18.75
CA ALA A 762 6.99 2.18 -19.58
C ALA A 762 6.03 3.09 -18.79
N ARG A 763 5.41 2.56 -17.74
CA ARG A 763 4.53 3.27 -16.82
C ARG A 763 4.70 2.69 -15.42
N SER A 764 4.95 3.54 -14.46
CA SER A 764 5.13 3.13 -13.07
C SER A 764 4.36 4.03 -12.11
N MET A 765 4.13 3.54 -10.92
CA MET A 765 3.69 4.36 -9.81
C MET A 765 4.79 5.35 -9.40
N THR A 766 4.38 6.40 -8.70
CA THR A 766 5.25 7.19 -7.83
C THR A 766 5.04 6.69 -6.41
N THR A 767 6.07 6.12 -5.81
CA THR A 767 6.01 5.62 -4.44
C THR A 767 6.28 6.73 -3.45
N ALA A 768 5.62 6.64 -2.29
CA ALA A 768 5.91 7.48 -1.13
C ALA A 768 6.70 6.69 -0.10
N TYR A 769 7.54 7.40 0.60
CA TYR A 769 8.21 6.89 1.78
C TYR A 769 7.43 7.31 3.03
N GLY A 770 6.66 6.37 3.58
CA GLY A 770 5.78 6.64 4.71
C GLY A 770 4.74 7.74 4.44
N PHE A 771 4.42 8.51 5.47
CA PHE A 771 3.52 9.66 5.38
C PHE A 771 4.15 10.91 4.77
N ASN A 772 5.28 10.79 4.17
CA ASN A 772 5.85 11.82 3.36
C ASN A 772 4.76 12.39 2.45
N ARG A 773 4.37 13.63 2.68
CA ARG A 773 3.24 14.32 2.02
C ARG A 773 3.41 14.51 0.55
N ALA A 774 4.14 13.64 -0.09
CA ALA A 774 4.44 13.81 -1.48
C ALA A 774 4.92 15.23 -1.75
N ASP A 775 5.91 15.63 -1.05
CA ASP A 775 6.66 16.84 -1.36
C ASP A 775 7.09 16.87 -2.82
N ARG A 776 6.61 15.89 -3.62
CA ARG A 776 6.89 15.66 -5.02
C ARG A 776 8.29 15.14 -5.29
N SER A 777 8.98 14.69 -4.28
CA SER A 777 10.25 13.99 -4.48
C SER A 777 9.99 12.69 -5.21
N TYR A 778 10.58 12.55 -6.38
CA TYR A 778 10.55 11.32 -7.15
C TYR A 778 11.82 10.52 -6.85
N ILE A 779 11.65 9.34 -6.26
CA ILE A 779 12.73 8.40 -5.97
C ILE A 779 12.44 7.12 -6.74
N PRO A 780 13.25 6.76 -7.74
CA PRO A 780 13.06 5.51 -8.48
C PRO A 780 13.39 4.29 -7.63
N GLY A 781 12.78 3.17 -7.94
CA GLY A 781 13.10 1.87 -7.37
C GLY A 781 12.24 1.43 -6.19
N GLY A 782 11.49 2.34 -5.57
CA GLY A 782 10.60 1.98 -4.46
C GLY A 782 9.50 1.02 -4.93
N SER A 783 9.32 -0.09 -4.22
CA SER A 783 8.28 -1.09 -4.52
C SER A 783 7.04 -0.87 -3.67
N ALA A 784 6.00 -0.29 -4.28
CA ALA A 784 4.74 0.00 -3.62
C ALA A 784 4.00 -1.27 -3.18
N SER A 785 3.13 -1.12 -2.19
CA SER A 785 2.23 -2.20 -1.75
C SER A 785 1.20 -2.61 -2.81
N GLY A 786 0.86 -1.71 -3.73
CA GLY A 786 0.16 -2.04 -4.97
C GLY A 786 -1.36 -2.09 -4.87
N THR A 787 -1.97 -2.90 -5.75
CA THR A 787 -3.43 -2.94 -5.93
C THR A 787 -4.17 -3.41 -4.69
N ALA A 788 -5.04 -2.57 -4.16
CA ALA A 788 -5.95 -2.87 -3.05
C ALA A 788 -7.32 -3.36 -3.56
N LEU A 789 -8.15 -3.84 -2.65
CA LEU A 789 -9.54 -4.15 -2.89
C LEU A 789 -10.43 -3.28 -2.03
N ILE A 790 -11.14 -2.36 -2.65
CA ILE A 790 -12.25 -1.67 -2.03
C ILE A 790 -13.43 -2.64 -2.04
N ARG A 791 -13.74 -3.17 -0.88
CA ARG A 791 -14.73 -4.25 -0.75
C ARG A 791 -16.11 -3.80 -1.19
N PRO A 792 -16.90 -4.71 -1.77
CA PRO A 792 -16.59 -6.12 -1.92
C PRO A 792 -15.86 -6.49 -3.24
N ASP A 793 -15.77 -5.60 -4.25
CA ASP A 793 -15.42 -6.02 -5.60
C ASP A 793 -14.61 -5.02 -6.45
N PHE A 794 -14.23 -3.87 -5.89
CA PHE A 794 -13.57 -2.80 -6.65
C PHE A 794 -12.05 -2.82 -6.46
N PRO A 795 -11.26 -3.33 -7.41
CA PRO A 795 -9.81 -3.26 -7.36
C PRO A 795 -9.36 -1.83 -7.67
N GLU A 796 -8.43 -1.32 -6.87
CA GLU A 796 -7.97 0.05 -6.99
C GLU A 796 -6.46 0.13 -6.83
N LEU A 797 -5.83 0.94 -7.67
CA LEU A 797 -4.46 1.37 -7.53
C LEU A 797 -4.42 2.89 -7.68
N LEU A 798 -4.30 3.56 -6.56
CA LEU A 798 -4.13 5.01 -6.49
C LEU A 798 -2.65 5.36 -6.65
N ASP A 799 -2.41 6.51 -7.28
CA ASP A 799 -1.09 7.06 -7.52
C ASP A 799 -1.05 8.51 -7.04
N TRP A 800 0.09 9.18 -7.21
CA TRP A 800 0.25 10.58 -6.79
C TRP A 800 -0.98 11.43 -7.17
N PRO A 801 -1.49 12.28 -6.31
CA PRO A 801 -0.97 12.74 -5.00
C PRO A 801 -1.36 11.86 -3.80
N TYR A 802 -1.99 10.70 -4.00
CA TYR A 802 -2.30 9.76 -2.95
C TYR A 802 -1.15 8.76 -2.81
N LEU A 803 -0.31 8.96 -1.81
CA LEU A 803 0.93 8.21 -1.65
C LEU A 803 0.96 7.36 -0.38
N TRP A 804 -0.17 7.18 0.28
CA TRP A 804 -0.29 6.31 1.44
C TRP A 804 -0.94 4.99 1.05
N GLN A 805 -0.78 3.96 1.87
CA GLN A 805 -1.27 2.60 1.66
C GLN A 805 -0.80 2.04 0.30
N GLN A 806 -1.62 2.11 -0.75
CA GLN A 806 -1.33 1.49 -2.05
C GLN A 806 -0.02 1.97 -2.69
N GLY A 807 0.36 3.22 -2.46
CA GLY A 807 1.60 3.83 -2.97
C GLY A 807 2.75 3.82 -1.98
N GLU A 808 2.55 3.27 -0.78
CA GLU A 808 3.54 3.32 0.28
C GLU A 808 4.68 2.32 0.08
N TYR A 809 5.87 2.75 0.44
CA TYR A 809 7.05 1.94 0.56
C TYR A 809 7.49 1.85 2.02
N VAL A 810 7.77 0.66 2.49
CA VAL A 810 8.33 0.41 3.82
C VAL A 810 9.43 -0.65 3.73
N LEU A 811 10.40 -0.59 4.64
CA LEU A 811 11.43 -1.62 4.75
C LEU A 811 10.79 -2.96 5.17
N GLY A 812 11.24 -4.05 4.58
CA GLY A 812 10.62 -5.37 4.81
C GLY A 812 9.24 -5.55 4.13
N GLY A 813 8.75 -4.55 3.42
CA GLY A 813 7.50 -4.59 2.66
C GLY A 813 7.60 -5.26 1.28
N GLY A 814 8.57 -6.15 1.07
CA GLY A 814 8.72 -6.92 -0.16
C GLY A 814 9.78 -6.42 -1.15
N THR A 815 10.48 -5.34 -0.87
CA THR A 815 11.48 -4.74 -1.79
C THR A 815 12.64 -5.68 -2.10
N SER A 816 13.19 -6.33 -1.08
CA SER A 816 14.23 -7.36 -1.27
C SER A 816 13.69 -8.57 -2.02
N ASP A 817 12.42 -8.94 -1.81
CA ASP A 817 11.75 -10.00 -2.54
C ASP A 817 11.60 -9.67 -4.03
N TYR A 818 11.22 -8.42 -4.37
CA TYR A 818 11.16 -7.96 -5.75
C TYR A 818 12.53 -8.01 -6.44
N LEU A 819 13.55 -7.46 -5.79
CA LEU A 819 14.93 -7.48 -6.29
C LEU A 819 15.39 -8.91 -6.56
N PHE A 820 15.17 -9.81 -5.61
CA PHE A 820 15.46 -11.24 -5.76
C PHE A 820 14.71 -11.84 -6.97
N LEU A 821 13.42 -11.56 -7.11
CA LEU A 821 12.58 -12.10 -8.19
C LEU A 821 13.09 -11.70 -9.58
N VAL A 822 13.47 -10.45 -9.75
CA VAL A 822 13.99 -9.96 -11.05
C VAL A 822 15.31 -10.66 -11.37
N LEU A 823 16.21 -10.74 -10.39
CA LEU A 823 17.48 -11.47 -10.56
C LEU A 823 17.27 -12.96 -10.85
N ALA A 824 16.30 -13.57 -10.18
CA ALA A 824 15.91 -14.97 -10.40
C ALA A 824 15.39 -15.20 -11.83
N ALA A 825 14.55 -14.31 -12.33
CA ALA A 825 14.04 -14.38 -13.69
C ALA A 825 15.15 -14.22 -14.72
N ASP A 826 16.02 -13.22 -14.54
CA ASP A 826 17.16 -13.01 -15.44
C ASP A 826 18.08 -14.25 -15.47
N HIS A 827 18.41 -14.79 -14.31
CA HIS A 827 19.27 -15.96 -14.16
C HIS A 827 18.66 -17.23 -14.80
N LEU A 828 17.40 -17.57 -14.47
CA LEU A 828 16.76 -18.79 -14.96
C LEU A 828 16.50 -18.77 -16.46
N LEU A 829 16.09 -17.61 -17.00
CA LEU A 829 15.75 -17.49 -18.41
C LEU A 829 16.98 -17.37 -19.32
N ASN A 830 18.07 -16.75 -18.83
CA ASN A 830 19.33 -16.62 -19.55
C ASN A 830 20.34 -17.76 -19.28
N LYS A 831 20.05 -18.64 -18.33
CA LYS A 831 20.87 -19.81 -18.11
C LYS A 831 20.83 -20.68 -19.37
N LYS A 832 21.99 -20.86 -20.04
CA LYS A 832 22.09 -21.72 -21.21
C LYS A 832 21.54 -23.09 -20.82
N LYS A 833 20.47 -23.53 -21.48
CA LYS A 833 20.06 -24.93 -21.41
C LYS A 833 21.24 -25.77 -21.89
N PRO A 834 21.69 -26.78 -21.12
CA PRO A 834 22.83 -27.63 -21.48
C PRO A 834 22.60 -28.36 -22.79
#